data_c21a51502dd270049a253d27486b7c8d
#
_entry.id   c21a51502dd270049a253d27486b7c8d
#
_cell.length_a   1.000
_cell.length_b   1.000
_cell.length_c   1.000
_cell.angle_alpha   90.00
_cell.angle_beta   90.00
_cell.angle_gamma   90.00
#
_symmetry.space_group_name_H-M   'P 1'
#
loop_
_entity.id
_entity.type
_entity.pdbx_description
1 polymer ?
#
loop_
_entity_poly.entity_id
_entity_poly.type
_entity_poly.pdbx_seq_one_letter_code
_entity_poly.pdbx_strand_id
1 'polypeptide(L)'
;MIHYFIGDLGHFFVITSFVAALASAFSYFKGTNATSLEKKIFWTQNGSISFYTHAASVIGICISLFVIIANHYFEYHYAYSYSDSKLPDHYLVSTFWNGQEGSFLLWMFWQAVLGIVIINTNKFWEGPVMTVFALVQAFLASMILGVVLPGFDFRIGSSPFVLLREVMHDAPIFQSQPDFIPKEGNGLNPLLQNYWMVIHPPTLFLGFASTLVPFSFCIAGLWLKRYREWVRPALPWALFGGAVLGLGILMGGYWAYETLNFGGYWNWDPVENAVYVPWLILIAAIHTMITYKNSETALKASMILVVTVFILILYSTFLTRSGILGDSSVHSFTDLGLSGQLLIYLLFFLFGAIVLAVVRWKEIPTTDKEVSTYSREFWIFIGTLVLCLMGFQVIMATSIPVWNSIINLFGGSSNMAPPADQIGYYTKFQLWFAIVVALLSAVGQFFWWKKIEPRQIGKELLVPFLTSLVIFVILVNVLIFQFGSDSIKNAGYLLILFAGIFTVSANGKILFGLLKSSPGLSGGAIAHIGIGLMLIGIMFSSGYSKIVSLNNTGLLYSREASEEYNRDNLLLFINEPRSMAGYEIEYKGDRLEAREKAGFVNPNDIEFTDDPFMVVARKDIVYNKNKLFHANDTFEIFPENRYYEIQLTGTGGQKHTLFPRIQDNPTMGMAASPDIKRDISKDLYAHIVDLNDPEKAEWSKPEEIKVTANQEFFANDYVSALEKVERVFSIGPVKLDSSDVAVKAHIRVKGEYEEYIAEPIFVIRNRMVGRIPYEVRDLGIQLTLLNIHPETNQFSLGISSRQKDYVVVKAMEKPLINVLWLGTFLVMTGFGVAMVRRIREFNKMKEKGLE
;
A
#
# COMPACT_ATOMS: atom_id res chain seq x y z
N MET A 1 21.44 27.13 12.89
CA MET A 1 20.51 28.26 13.18
C MET A 1 19.09 27.77 12.95
N ILE A 2 18.18 28.00 13.86
CA ILE A 2 16.79 27.55 13.73
C ILE A 2 16.06 28.49 12.74
N HIS A 3 15.37 27.89 11.77
CA HIS A 3 14.66 28.64 10.71
C HIS A 3 13.22 28.97 11.14
N TYR A 4 13.03 29.77 12.16
CA TYR A 4 11.70 30.11 12.73
C TYR A 4 10.71 30.66 11.69
N PHE A 5 11.17 31.53 10.80
CA PHE A 5 10.29 32.25 9.85
C PHE A 5 9.38 31.34 9.04
N ILE A 6 9.90 30.21 8.54
CA ILE A 6 9.11 29.30 7.68
C ILE A 6 8.05 28.56 8.48
N GLY A 7 8.38 28.17 9.74
CA GLY A 7 7.41 27.53 10.63
C GLY A 7 6.33 28.49 11.09
N ASP A 8 6.70 29.70 11.48
CA ASP A 8 5.74 30.76 11.87
C ASP A 8 4.81 31.14 10.72
N LEU A 9 5.36 31.23 9.49
CA LEU A 9 4.57 31.48 8.28
C LEU A 9 3.60 30.33 8.02
N GLY A 10 4.06 29.09 8.15
CA GLY A 10 3.21 27.90 8.02
C GLY A 10 2.09 27.89 9.07
N HIS A 11 2.40 28.18 10.32
CA HIS A 11 1.42 28.26 11.40
C HIS A 11 0.42 29.41 11.20
N PHE A 12 0.88 30.56 10.72
CA PHE A 12 0.01 31.68 10.30
C PHE A 12 -1.00 31.22 9.24
N PHE A 13 -0.56 30.46 8.22
CA PHE A 13 -1.47 29.92 7.21
C PHE A 13 -2.46 28.90 7.79
N VAL A 14 -2.08 28.09 8.78
CA VAL A 14 -2.98 27.17 9.46
C VAL A 14 -4.11 27.93 10.16
N ILE A 15 -3.76 28.96 10.97
CA ILE A 15 -4.74 29.80 11.66
C ILE A 15 -5.66 30.51 10.65
N THR A 16 -5.07 31.11 9.62
CA THR A 16 -5.81 31.80 8.56
C THR A 16 -6.77 30.86 7.84
N SER A 17 -6.31 29.67 7.51
CA SER A 17 -7.14 28.61 6.88
C SER A 17 -8.35 28.26 7.75
N PHE A 18 -8.15 28.02 9.04
CA PHE A 18 -9.21 27.70 9.99
C PHE A 18 -10.25 28.83 10.11
N VAL A 19 -9.79 30.05 10.35
CA VAL A 19 -10.67 31.23 10.49
C VAL A 19 -11.43 31.50 9.19
N ALA A 20 -10.76 31.43 8.05
CA ALA A 20 -11.37 31.65 6.74
C ALA A 20 -12.41 30.56 6.38
N ALA A 21 -12.17 29.29 6.76
CA ALA A 21 -13.16 28.23 6.59
C ALA A 21 -14.42 28.49 7.44
N LEU A 22 -14.27 28.89 8.71
CA LEU A 22 -15.40 29.27 9.57
C LEU A 22 -16.15 30.49 9.02
N ALA A 23 -15.44 31.54 8.60
CA ALA A 23 -16.01 32.73 8.00
C ALA A 23 -16.78 32.41 6.70
N SER A 24 -16.23 31.50 5.88
CA SER A 24 -16.89 30.99 4.68
C SER A 24 -18.18 30.24 5.00
N ALA A 25 -18.13 29.28 5.94
CA ALA A 25 -19.33 28.53 6.37
C ALA A 25 -20.42 29.47 6.90
N PHE A 26 -20.06 30.41 7.76
CA PHE A 26 -20.98 31.40 8.31
C PHE A 26 -21.59 32.30 7.23
N SER A 27 -20.77 32.81 6.31
CA SER A 27 -21.20 33.70 5.25
C SER A 27 -22.16 32.99 4.28
N TYR A 28 -21.81 31.78 3.85
CA TYR A 28 -22.69 30.98 3.00
C TYR A 28 -23.99 30.59 3.69
N PHE A 29 -23.96 30.30 4.99
CA PHE A 29 -25.18 30.04 5.79
C PHE A 29 -26.09 31.28 5.82
N LYS A 30 -25.54 32.46 6.09
CA LYS A 30 -26.28 33.73 6.06
C LYS A 30 -26.82 34.04 4.67
N GLY A 31 -26.02 33.85 3.63
CA GLY A 31 -26.43 34.03 2.24
C GLY A 31 -27.57 33.09 1.80
N THR A 32 -27.50 31.83 2.24
CA THR A 32 -28.54 30.83 1.94
C THR A 32 -29.88 31.17 2.57
N ASN A 33 -29.87 31.73 3.80
CA ASN A 33 -31.08 32.10 4.56
C ASN A 33 -31.48 33.57 4.39
N ALA A 34 -30.81 34.36 3.53
CA ALA A 34 -31.11 35.76 3.33
C ALA A 34 -32.46 35.96 2.60
N THR A 35 -33.25 36.88 3.10
CA THR A 35 -34.57 37.22 2.55
C THR A 35 -34.50 38.24 1.42
N SER A 36 -33.49 39.12 1.38
CA SER A 36 -33.29 40.08 0.29
C SER A 36 -32.17 39.63 -0.66
N LEU A 37 -32.32 39.95 -1.94
CA LEU A 37 -31.37 39.62 -2.99
C LEU A 37 -30.00 40.28 -2.70
N GLU A 38 -29.99 41.53 -2.26
CA GLU A 38 -28.78 42.29 -1.91
C GLU A 38 -27.96 41.56 -0.80
N LYS A 39 -28.64 41.20 0.31
CA LYS A 39 -28.00 40.44 1.39
C LYS A 39 -27.54 39.06 0.93
N LYS A 40 -28.27 38.40 0.07
CA LYS A 40 -27.87 37.12 -0.49
C LYS A 40 -26.59 37.26 -1.30
N ILE A 41 -26.53 38.25 -2.21
CA ILE A 41 -25.34 38.50 -3.03
C ILE A 41 -24.14 38.83 -2.13
N PHE A 42 -24.31 39.78 -1.18
CA PHE A 42 -23.27 40.21 -0.25
C PHE A 42 -22.67 39.03 0.52
N TRP A 43 -23.52 38.21 1.16
CA TRP A 43 -23.04 37.10 1.96
C TRP A 43 -22.45 35.97 1.11
N THR A 44 -23.00 35.69 -0.07
CA THR A 44 -22.44 34.67 -0.97
C THR A 44 -21.06 35.08 -1.49
N GLN A 45 -20.88 36.35 -1.84
CA GLN A 45 -19.57 36.89 -2.26
C GLN A 45 -18.53 36.81 -1.13
N ASN A 46 -18.89 37.21 0.10
CA ASN A 46 -18.02 37.09 1.26
C ASN A 46 -17.68 35.60 1.55
N GLY A 47 -18.64 34.68 1.38
CA GLY A 47 -18.43 33.25 1.49
C GLY A 47 -17.40 32.74 0.50
N SER A 48 -17.52 33.16 -0.78
CA SER A 48 -16.56 32.78 -1.84
C SER A 48 -15.17 33.35 -1.57
N ILE A 49 -15.07 34.64 -1.22
CA ILE A 49 -13.77 35.27 -0.90
C ILE A 49 -13.10 34.55 0.27
N SER A 50 -13.85 34.28 1.35
CA SER A 50 -13.34 33.55 2.51
C SER A 50 -12.89 32.14 2.14
N PHE A 51 -13.63 31.43 1.26
CA PHE A 51 -13.23 30.10 0.80
C PHE A 51 -11.96 30.14 -0.06
N TYR A 52 -11.83 31.12 -0.95
CA TYR A 52 -10.59 31.30 -1.72
C TYR A 52 -9.40 31.66 -0.81
N THR A 53 -9.62 32.46 0.23
CA THR A 53 -8.60 32.74 1.25
C THR A 53 -8.18 31.47 1.99
N HIS A 54 -9.16 30.64 2.40
CA HIS A 54 -8.90 29.32 2.97
C HIS A 54 -8.06 28.45 2.02
N ALA A 55 -8.48 28.32 0.76
CA ALA A 55 -7.76 27.50 -0.23
C ALA A 55 -6.33 27.99 -0.50
N ALA A 56 -6.14 29.33 -0.60
CA ALA A 56 -4.81 29.92 -0.74
C ALA A 56 -3.93 29.62 0.50
N SER A 57 -4.53 29.69 1.69
CA SER A 57 -3.83 29.36 2.94
C SER A 57 -3.45 27.87 3.00
N VAL A 58 -4.32 26.95 2.56
CA VAL A 58 -3.98 25.52 2.45
C VAL A 58 -2.78 25.29 1.53
N ILE A 59 -2.73 25.99 0.39
CA ILE A 59 -1.56 25.94 -0.50
C ILE A 59 -0.32 26.51 0.21
N GLY A 60 -0.47 27.61 0.97
CA GLY A 60 0.62 28.19 1.78
C GLY A 60 1.17 27.20 2.81
N ILE A 61 0.29 26.47 3.52
CA ILE A 61 0.69 25.41 4.46
C ILE A 61 1.48 24.32 3.72
N CYS A 62 0.97 23.85 2.57
CA CYS A 62 1.65 22.82 1.76
C CYS A 62 3.05 23.28 1.35
N ILE A 63 3.20 24.49 0.84
CA ILE A 63 4.49 25.04 0.42
C ILE A 63 5.44 25.15 1.62
N SER A 64 4.98 25.69 2.77
CA SER A 64 5.81 25.84 3.96
C SER A 64 6.33 24.50 4.48
N LEU A 65 5.45 23.50 4.57
CA LEU A 65 5.85 22.15 5.00
C LEU A 65 6.81 21.50 4.00
N PHE A 66 6.55 21.65 2.70
CA PHE A 66 7.44 21.11 1.68
C PHE A 66 8.83 21.75 1.69
N VAL A 67 8.91 23.08 1.94
CA VAL A 67 10.19 23.78 2.11
C VAL A 67 10.96 23.22 3.31
N ILE A 68 10.30 22.97 4.44
CA ILE A 68 10.92 22.39 5.64
C ILE A 68 11.48 21.00 5.33
N ILE A 69 10.72 20.15 4.65
CA ILE A 69 11.14 18.78 4.29
C ILE A 69 12.29 18.82 3.27
N ALA A 70 12.15 19.61 2.19
CA ALA A 70 13.11 19.65 1.08
C ALA A 70 14.47 20.25 1.46
N ASN A 71 14.52 21.11 2.49
CA ASN A 71 15.77 21.68 3.00
C ASN A 71 16.30 20.94 4.23
N HIS A 72 15.71 19.81 4.60
CA HIS A 72 16.14 19.01 5.76
C HIS A 72 16.24 19.81 7.05
N TYR A 73 15.23 20.68 7.33
CA TYR A 73 15.18 21.44 8.57
C TYR A 73 14.78 20.55 9.75
N PHE A 74 15.74 19.72 10.20
CA PHE A 74 15.53 18.70 11.25
C PHE A 74 15.28 19.30 12.64
N GLU A 75 15.34 20.60 12.82
CA GLU A 75 14.79 21.28 13.98
C GLU A 75 13.27 21.18 14.09
N TYR A 76 12.57 20.85 12.99
CA TYR A 76 11.12 20.57 12.97
C TYR A 76 10.86 19.08 13.19
N HIS A 77 9.99 18.79 14.13
CA HIS A 77 9.63 17.39 14.46
C HIS A 77 9.18 16.61 13.24
N TYR A 78 8.41 17.23 12.33
CA TYR A 78 7.89 16.54 11.14
C TYR A 78 9.02 16.12 10.19
N ALA A 79 9.94 17.03 9.87
CA ALA A 79 11.06 16.71 8.98
C ALA A 79 11.99 15.66 9.61
N TYR A 80 12.31 15.80 10.90
CA TYR A 80 13.13 14.84 11.65
C TYR A 80 12.52 13.43 11.65
N SER A 81 11.21 13.32 11.88
CA SER A 81 10.53 12.03 12.04
C SER A 81 10.36 11.27 10.74
N TYR A 82 10.28 11.94 9.58
CA TYR A 82 9.84 11.32 8.32
C TYR A 82 10.80 11.49 7.15
N SER A 83 11.93 12.20 7.31
CA SER A 83 12.94 12.35 6.25
C SER A 83 14.36 12.22 6.78
N ASP A 84 15.32 12.04 5.88
CA ASP A 84 16.76 12.09 6.12
C ASP A 84 17.47 12.64 4.89
N SER A 85 18.78 12.98 5.02
CA SER A 85 19.56 13.58 3.94
C SER A 85 19.92 12.58 2.83
N LYS A 86 19.77 11.29 3.07
CA LYS A 86 20.11 10.21 2.13
C LYS A 86 18.90 9.68 1.36
N LEU A 87 17.68 10.08 1.77
CA LEU A 87 16.45 9.65 1.12
C LEU A 87 16.39 10.14 -0.33
N PRO A 88 16.11 9.28 -1.31
CA PRO A 88 15.94 9.69 -2.70
C PRO A 88 14.85 10.76 -2.88
N ASP A 89 15.08 11.75 -3.76
CA ASP A 89 14.20 12.92 -3.95
C ASP A 89 12.74 12.57 -4.22
N HIS A 90 12.49 11.49 -4.97
CA HIS A 90 11.13 11.05 -5.27
C HIS A 90 10.38 10.53 -4.03
N TYR A 91 11.08 9.97 -3.04
CA TYR A 91 10.49 9.60 -1.76
C TYR A 91 10.36 10.79 -0.81
N LEU A 92 11.22 11.81 -0.97
CA LEU A 92 11.10 13.04 -0.19
C LEU A 92 9.72 13.73 -0.40
N VAL A 93 9.15 13.64 -1.62
CA VAL A 93 7.79 14.10 -1.88
C VAL A 93 6.75 13.32 -1.08
N SER A 94 6.94 12.01 -0.91
CA SER A 94 6.00 11.16 -0.18
C SER A 94 6.03 11.35 1.34
N THR A 95 7.12 11.89 1.90
CA THR A 95 7.20 12.22 3.33
C THR A 95 6.17 13.27 3.74
N PHE A 96 5.74 14.12 2.79
CA PHE A 96 4.73 15.15 3.02
C PHE A 96 3.42 14.58 3.60
N TRP A 97 2.97 13.42 3.19
CA TRP A 97 1.73 12.79 3.67
C TRP A 97 1.94 11.56 4.55
N ASN A 98 3.18 11.27 4.90
CA ASN A 98 3.49 10.13 5.76
C ASN A 98 2.99 10.33 7.18
N GLY A 99 3.18 11.53 7.72
CA GLY A 99 2.66 11.88 9.04
C GLY A 99 1.15 12.11 9.06
N GLN A 100 0.58 12.10 10.26
CA GLN A 100 -0.85 12.28 10.46
C GLN A 100 -1.29 13.69 10.02
N GLU A 101 -0.53 14.73 10.37
CA GLU A 101 -0.79 16.13 10.00
C GLU A 101 -0.74 16.32 8.48
N GLY A 102 0.28 15.75 7.81
CA GLY A 102 0.43 15.85 6.36
C GLY A 102 -0.68 15.15 5.61
N SER A 103 -1.21 14.06 6.13
CA SER A 103 -2.34 13.35 5.55
C SER A 103 -3.66 14.11 5.71
N PHE A 104 -3.91 14.80 6.84
CA PHE A 104 -5.04 15.72 6.97
C PHE A 104 -4.90 16.92 6.03
N LEU A 105 -3.68 17.44 5.86
CA LEU A 105 -3.40 18.53 4.94
C LEU A 105 -3.64 18.12 3.48
N LEU A 106 -3.27 16.90 3.08
CA LEU A 106 -3.55 16.35 1.75
C LEU A 106 -5.07 16.23 1.51
N TRP A 107 -5.84 15.83 2.53
CA TRP A 107 -7.29 15.79 2.43
C TRP A 107 -7.91 17.18 2.31
N MET A 108 -7.43 18.16 3.12
CA MET A 108 -7.82 19.56 2.99
C MET A 108 -7.51 20.13 1.61
N PHE A 109 -6.32 19.84 1.07
CA PHE A 109 -5.92 20.28 -0.27
C PHE A 109 -6.91 19.81 -1.35
N TRP A 110 -7.23 18.52 -1.39
CA TRP A 110 -8.19 17.99 -2.36
C TRP A 110 -9.59 18.58 -2.18
N GLN A 111 -10.04 18.75 -0.96
CA GLN A 111 -11.34 19.40 -0.71
C GLN A 111 -11.31 20.88 -1.10
N ALA A 112 -10.24 21.60 -0.88
CA ALA A 112 -10.10 22.99 -1.33
C ALA A 112 -10.22 23.09 -2.87
N VAL A 113 -9.53 22.18 -3.60
CA VAL A 113 -9.64 22.09 -5.07
C VAL A 113 -11.08 21.80 -5.51
N LEU A 114 -11.72 20.78 -4.92
CA LEU A 114 -13.11 20.43 -5.24
C LEU A 114 -14.09 21.57 -4.92
N GLY A 115 -13.90 22.26 -3.79
CA GLY A 115 -14.72 23.42 -3.42
C GLY A 115 -14.61 24.56 -4.42
N ILE A 116 -13.41 24.88 -4.91
CA ILE A 116 -13.19 25.87 -5.98
C ILE A 116 -13.95 25.46 -7.25
N VAL A 117 -13.89 24.19 -7.62
CA VAL A 117 -14.64 23.69 -8.80
C VAL A 117 -16.15 23.84 -8.60
N ILE A 118 -16.68 23.51 -7.40
CA ILE A 118 -18.12 23.63 -7.09
C ILE A 118 -18.56 25.09 -7.15
N ILE A 119 -17.83 26.01 -6.55
CA ILE A 119 -18.11 27.47 -6.58
C ILE A 119 -18.24 27.95 -8.02
N ASN A 120 -17.40 27.49 -8.93
CA ASN A 120 -17.38 27.96 -10.31
C ASN A 120 -18.40 27.23 -11.23
N THR A 121 -18.80 26.01 -10.89
CA THR A 121 -19.65 25.18 -11.76
C THR A 121 -21.11 25.05 -11.31
N ASN A 122 -21.42 25.26 -10.02
CA ASN A 122 -22.74 24.98 -9.43
C ASN A 122 -23.33 26.20 -8.70
N LYS A 123 -23.43 27.31 -9.39
CA LYS A 123 -23.88 28.61 -8.82
C LYS A 123 -25.23 28.55 -8.09
N PHE A 124 -26.15 27.75 -8.59
CA PHE A 124 -27.48 27.60 -7.98
C PHE A 124 -27.41 26.92 -6.59
N TRP A 125 -26.52 25.97 -6.42
CA TRP A 125 -26.33 25.20 -5.19
C TRP A 125 -25.19 25.75 -4.33
N GLU A 126 -24.48 26.78 -4.76
CA GLU A 126 -23.26 27.30 -4.14
C GLU A 126 -23.44 27.54 -2.63
N GLY A 127 -24.43 28.35 -2.24
CA GLY A 127 -24.60 28.74 -0.83
C GLY A 127 -24.76 27.54 0.12
N PRO A 128 -25.81 26.71 -0.04
CA PRO A 128 -26.05 25.60 0.88
C PRO A 128 -25.02 24.50 0.81
N VAL A 129 -24.47 24.18 -0.37
CA VAL A 129 -23.44 23.15 -0.55
C VAL A 129 -22.13 23.61 0.10
N MET A 130 -21.71 24.84 -0.18
CA MET A 130 -20.45 25.38 0.35
C MET A 130 -20.53 25.68 1.84
N THR A 131 -21.71 25.87 2.44
CA THR A 131 -21.86 25.92 3.89
C THR A 131 -21.37 24.64 4.54
N VAL A 132 -21.83 23.48 4.03
CA VAL A 132 -21.44 22.16 4.53
C VAL A 132 -19.96 21.91 4.25
N PHE A 133 -19.51 22.24 3.05
CA PHE A 133 -18.16 22.02 2.58
C PHE A 133 -17.12 22.81 3.42
N ALA A 134 -17.37 24.11 3.63
CA ALA A 134 -16.49 24.94 4.43
C ALA A 134 -16.48 24.55 5.92
N LEU A 135 -17.63 24.04 6.45
CA LEU A 135 -17.69 23.55 7.82
C LEU A 135 -16.83 22.27 7.99
N VAL A 136 -16.84 21.36 7.02
CA VAL A 136 -15.94 20.19 7.02
C VAL A 136 -14.47 20.64 6.96
N GLN A 137 -14.17 21.63 6.14
CA GLN A 137 -12.82 22.21 6.07
C GLN A 137 -12.37 22.82 7.39
N ALA A 138 -13.27 23.48 8.13
CA ALA A 138 -12.96 24.01 9.44
C ALA A 138 -12.62 22.90 10.45
N PHE A 139 -13.35 21.79 10.43
CA PHE A 139 -13.01 20.62 11.26
C PHE A 139 -11.65 20.02 10.89
N LEU A 140 -11.34 19.84 9.60
CA LEU A 140 -10.04 19.34 9.18
C LEU A 140 -8.90 20.31 9.52
N ALA A 141 -9.09 21.62 9.32
CA ALA A 141 -8.11 22.64 9.70
C ALA A 141 -7.84 22.64 11.21
N SER A 142 -8.86 22.36 12.02
CA SER A 142 -8.70 22.23 13.47
C SER A 142 -7.80 21.05 13.87
N MET A 143 -7.75 19.97 13.08
CA MET A 143 -6.88 18.80 13.36
C MET A 143 -5.38 19.14 13.29
N ILE A 144 -5.01 20.16 12.50
CA ILE A 144 -3.61 20.60 12.34
C ILE A 144 -3.34 21.96 13.00
N LEU A 145 -4.25 22.45 13.87
CA LEU A 145 -4.16 23.79 14.44
C LEU A 145 -3.03 23.94 15.46
N GLY A 146 -2.83 22.92 16.31
CA GLY A 146 -1.74 22.92 17.29
C GLY A 146 -1.81 24.01 18.38
N VAL A 147 -2.99 24.54 18.68
CA VAL A 147 -3.19 25.61 19.66
C VAL A 147 -3.50 25.04 21.03
N VAL A 148 -2.77 25.50 22.06
CA VAL A 148 -3.06 25.17 23.46
C VAL A 148 -3.93 26.28 24.06
N LEU A 149 -5.08 25.87 24.65
CA LEU A 149 -5.97 26.81 25.31
C LEU A 149 -5.41 27.20 26.70
N PRO A 150 -5.09 28.50 26.94
CA PRO A 150 -4.53 28.91 28.21
C PRO A 150 -5.45 28.56 29.39
N GLY A 151 -4.90 27.87 30.39
CA GLY A 151 -5.59 27.52 31.62
C GLY A 151 -6.40 26.21 31.61
N PHE A 152 -6.42 25.49 30.48
CA PHE A 152 -7.16 24.20 30.36
C PHE A 152 -6.28 22.99 30.04
N ASP A 153 -4.99 23.16 29.82
CA ASP A 153 -4.05 22.13 29.32
C ASP A 153 -4.64 21.32 28.15
N PHE A 154 -5.53 21.94 27.38
CA PHE A 154 -6.21 21.31 26.26
C PHE A 154 -5.61 21.80 24.94
N ARG A 155 -5.05 20.87 24.17
CA ARG A 155 -4.47 21.12 22.85
C ARG A 155 -5.50 20.80 21.76
N ILE A 156 -5.72 21.75 20.85
CA ILE A 156 -6.56 21.58 19.66
C ILE A 156 -5.66 21.27 18.47
N GLY A 157 -5.68 20.04 18.00
CA GLY A 157 -4.93 19.61 16.83
C GLY A 157 -3.43 19.41 17.09
N SER A 158 -2.75 18.85 16.09
CA SER A 158 -1.29 18.65 16.06
C SER A 158 -0.71 19.44 14.89
N SER A 159 0.15 20.44 15.17
CA SER A 159 0.73 21.28 14.11
C SER A 159 1.93 20.58 13.45
N PRO A 160 2.04 20.58 12.12
CA PRO A 160 3.23 20.07 11.42
C PRO A 160 4.46 20.97 11.57
N PHE A 161 4.31 22.15 12.19
CA PHE A 161 5.35 23.17 12.36
C PHE A 161 5.92 23.24 13.78
N VAL A 162 5.67 22.22 14.61
CA VAL A 162 6.23 22.13 15.97
C VAL A 162 7.71 21.82 15.89
N LEU A 163 8.51 22.49 16.72
CA LEU A 163 9.94 22.23 16.81
C LEU A 163 10.20 20.92 17.57
N LEU A 164 11.24 20.20 17.16
CA LEU A 164 11.63 18.92 17.77
C LEU A 164 11.86 19.06 19.29
N ARG A 165 12.50 20.14 19.73
CA ARG A 165 12.74 20.44 21.14
C ARG A 165 11.48 20.70 21.97
N GLU A 166 10.36 21.09 21.33
CA GLU A 166 9.08 21.29 22.03
C GLU A 166 8.38 19.94 22.26
N VAL A 167 8.57 18.99 21.35
CA VAL A 167 8.03 17.63 21.47
C VAL A 167 8.87 16.79 22.40
N MET A 168 10.21 16.92 22.33
CA MET A 168 11.18 16.13 23.06
C MET A 168 11.87 16.94 24.17
N HIS A 169 11.11 17.83 24.83
CA HIS A 169 11.65 18.75 25.83
C HIS A 169 12.38 18.05 27.00
N ASP A 170 11.98 16.83 27.34
CA ASP A 170 12.59 16.03 28.40
C ASP A 170 13.89 15.32 27.97
N ALA A 171 14.23 15.31 26.69
CA ALA A 171 15.43 14.66 26.21
C ALA A 171 16.69 15.37 26.74
N PRO A 172 17.68 14.65 27.30
CA PRO A 172 18.86 15.25 27.94
C PRO A 172 19.65 16.21 27.04
N ILE A 173 19.63 15.97 25.72
CA ILE A 173 20.31 16.82 24.76
C ILE A 173 19.72 18.25 24.73
N PHE A 174 18.39 18.39 24.76
CA PHE A 174 17.75 19.69 24.75
C PHE A 174 17.81 20.42 26.10
N GLN A 175 17.99 19.65 27.19
CA GLN A 175 18.26 20.27 28.53
C GLN A 175 19.66 20.84 28.61
N SER A 176 20.66 20.20 27.97
CA SER A 176 22.07 20.64 27.97
C SER A 176 22.39 21.64 26.85
N GLN A 177 21.75 21.48 25.68
CA GLN A 177 21.93 22.28 24.46
C GLN A 177 20.58 22.62 23.85
N PRO A 178 19.90 23.68 24.32
CA PRO A 178 18.54 24.03 23.85
C PRO A 178 18.42 24.29 22.34
N ASP A 179 19.50 24.74 21.70
CA ASP A 179 19.58 25.01 20.26
C ASP A 179 20.16 23.87 19.41
N PHE A 180 20.23 22.67 19.98
CA PHE A 180 20.70 21.51 19.24
C PHE A 180 19.81 21.22 18.04
N ILE A 181 20.43 20.96 16.88
CA ILE A 181 19.78 20.52 15.65
C ILE A 181 20.41 19.18 15.25
N PRO A 182 19.62 18.12 15.11
CA PRO A 182 20.15 16.84 14.61
C PRO A 182 20.77 17.01 13.22
N LYS A 183 21.81 16.24 12.93
CA LYS A 183 22.45 16.24 11.61
C LYS A 183 21.64 15.44 10.60
N GLU A 184 20.94 14.41 11.09
CA GLU A 184 20.12 13.51 10.29
C GLU A 184 18.76 13.31 10.95
N GLY A 185 17.75 12.98 10.15
CA GLY A 185 16.43 12.55 10.63
C GLY A 185 16.33 11.03 10.72
N ASN A 186 15.13 10.56 11.11
CA ASN A 186 14.84 9.11 11.25
C ASN A 186 14.59 8.42 9.90
N GLY A 187 14.45 9.18 8.82
CA GLY A 187 14.13 8.63 7.50
C GLY A 187 12.67 8.19 7.32
N LEU A 188 12.39 7.73 6.12
CA LEU A 188 11.10 7.14 5.77
C LEU A 188 11.12 5.64 6.08
N ASN A 189 10.03 5.14 6.67
CA ASN A 189 9.88 3.70 6.92
C ASN A 189 10.21 2.89 5.65
N PRO A 190 11.08 1.87 5.74
CA PRO A 190 11.49 1.04 4.61
C PRO A 190 10.34 0.48 3.77
N LEU A 191 9.24 0.07 4.39
CA LEU A 191 8.05 -0.44 3.69
C LEU A 191 7.33 0.64 2.87
N LEU A 192 7.57 1.93 3.17
CA LEU A 192 7.00 3.06 2.44
C LEU A 192 7.92 3.57 1.33
N GLN A 193 9.15 3.06 1.21
CA GLN A 193 10.09 3.39 0.14
C GLN A 193 9.75 2.62 -1.14
N ASN A 194 8.59 2.93 -1.69
CA ASN A 194 8.08 2.36 -2.94
C ASN A 194 7.36 3.47 -3.72
N TYR A 195 7.41 3.44 -5.06
CA TYR A 195 6.77 4.47 -5.89
C TYR A 195 5.25 4.54 -5.70
N TRP A 196 4.59 3.46 -5.26
CA TRP A 196 3.17 3.49 -4.90
C TRP A 196 2.87 4.44 -3.74
N MET A 197 3.82 4.65 -2.84
CA MET A 197 3.69 5.62 -1.75
C MET A 197 3.59 7.06 -2.29
N VAL A 198 4.13 7.34 -3.48
CA VAL A 198 4.02 8.66 -4.12
C VAL A 198 2.63 8.89 -4.71
N ILE A 199 1.98 7.87 -5.27
CA ILE A 199 0.73 8.03 -6.05
C ILE A 199 -0.53 7.48 -5.39
N HIS A 200 -0.42 6.42 -4.57
CA HIS A 200 -1.57 5.79 -3.90
C HIS A 200 -2.24 6.72 -2.88
N PRO A 201 -1.56 7.30 -1.86
CA PRO A 201 -2.22 8.13 -0.87
C PRO A 201 -2.90 9.37 -1.46
N PRO A 202 -2.28 10.14 -2.38
CA PRO A 202 -2.97 11.24 -3.05
C PRO A 202 -4.26 10.82 -3.76
N THR A 203 -4.25 9.66 -4.44
CA THR A 203 -5.43 9.13 -5.12
C THR A 203 -6.52 8.71 -4.13
N LEU A 204 -6.15 8.02 -3.05
CA LEU A 204 -7.08 7.60 -2.01
C LEU A 204 -7.75 8.80 -1.31
N PHE A 205 -6.96 9.82 -0.94
CA PHE A 205 -7.49 11.04 -0.32
C PHE A 205 -8.35 11.89 -1.26
N LEU A 206 -8.06 11.88 -2.57
CA LEU A 206 -8.99 12.47 -3.55
C LEU A 206 -10.32 11.71 -3.57
N GLY A 207 -10.29 10.38 -3.44
CA GLY A 207 -11.46 9.54 -3.25
C GLY A 207 -12.26 9.93 -2.01
N PHE A 208 -11.62 10.05 -0.86
CA PHE A 208 -12.23 10.51 0.41
C PHE A 208 -12.86 11.91 0.26
N ALA A 209 -12.10 12.85 -0.28
CA ALA A 209 -12.56 14.22 -0.51
C ALA A 209 -13.79 14.28 -1.43
N SER A 210 -13.83 13.41 -2.44
CA SER A 210 -14.92 13.37 -3.43
C SER A 210 -16.26 12.95 -2.83
N THR A 211 -16.26 12.14 -1.76
CA THR A 211 -17.51 11.69 -1.09
C THR A 211 -18.25 12.82 -0.38
N LEU A 212 -17.52 13.87 0.03
CA LEU A 212 -18.12 15.07 0.62
C LEU A 212 -19.05 15.78 -0.36
N VAL A 213 -18.76 15.73 -1.66
CA VAL A 213 -19.56 16.47 -2.67
C VAL A 213 -21.00 15.97 -2.73
N PRO A 214 -21.31 14.69 -3.01
CA PRO A 214 -22.67 14.20 -3.01
C PRO A 214 -23.34 14.32 -1.63
N PHE A 215 -22.58 14.16 -0.53
CA PHE A 215 -23.08 14.41 0.82
C PHE A 215 -23.59 15.86 0.98
N SER A 216 -22.78 16.85 0.60
CA SER A 216 -23.13 18.27 0.70
C SER A 216 -24.34 18.63 -0.14
N PHE A 217 -24.47 18.08 -1.35
CA PHE A 217 -25.69 18.24 -2.16
C PHE A 217 -26.91 17.60 -1.49
N CYS A 218 -26.79 16.43 -0.90
CA CYS A 218 -27.86 15.76 -0.18
C CYS A 218 -28.35 16.58 1.02
N ILE A 219 -27.42 17.07 1.87
CA ILE A 219 -27.74 17.93 3.02
C ILE A 219 -28.37 19.24 2.55
N ALA A 220 -27.84 19.86 1.49
CA ALA A 220 -28.43 21.05 0.89
C ALA A 220 -29.87 20.80 0.39
N GLY A 221 -30.12 19.66 -0.25
CA GLY A 221 -31.46 19.25 -0.70
C GLY A 221 -32.45 19.06 0.45
N LEU A 222 -32.02 18.44 1.54
CA LEU A 222 -32.83 18.31 2.76
C LEU A 222 -33.09 19.66 3.45
N TRP A 223 -32.07 20.51 3.54
CA TRP A 223 -32.18 21.83 4.14
C TRP A 223 -33.18 22.73 3.40
N LEU A 224 -33.01 22.83 2.06
CA LEU A 224 -33.85 23.68 1.21
C LEU A 224 -35.18 23.05 0.80
N LYS A 225 -35.52 21.83 1.26
CA LYS A 225 -36.71 21.05 0.85
C LYS A 225 -36.74 20.73 -0.65
N ARG A 226 -35.56 20.67 -1.28
CA ARG A 226 -35.39 20.32 -2.70
C ARG A 226 -35.00 18.85 -2.84
N TYR A 227 -35.94 18.00 -2.44
CA TYR A 227 -35.69 16.56 -2.25
C TYR A 227 -35.34 15.80 -3.53
N ARG A 228 -35.70 16.32 -4.71
CA ARG A 228 -35.52 15.66 -5.99
C ARG A 228 -34.33 16.21 -6.80
N GLU A 229 -34.07 17.49 -6.68
CA GLU A 229 -33.17 18.24 -7.58
C GLU A 229 -31.69 17.97 -7.27
N TRP A 230 -31.33 17.68 -6.03
CA TRP A 230 -29.96 17.49 -5.60
C TRP A 230 -29.27 16.27 -6.25
N VAL A 231 -30.04 15.23 -6.64
CA VAL A 231 -29.48 13.99 -7.18
C VAL A 231 -28.75 14.21 -8.51
N ARG A 232 -29.25 15.11 -9.33
CA ARG A 232 -28.73 15.35 -10.68
C ARG A 232 -27.33 15.97 -10.68
N PRO A 233 -27.05 17.08 -9.95
CA PRO A 233 -25.70 17.61 -9.83
C PRO A 233 -24.76 16.72 -9.01
N ALA A 234 -25.28 15.94 -8.05
CA ALA A 234 -24.48 15.05 -7.21
C ALA A 234 -24.01 13.77 -7.91
N LEU A 235 -24.80 13.21 -8.85
CA LEU A 235 -24.51 11.91 -9.47
C LEU A 235 -23.18 11.86 -10.24
N PRO A 236 -22.75 12.87 -11.03
CA PRO A 236 -21.41 12.87 -11.64
C PRO A 236 -20.29 12.76 -10.61
N TRP A 237 -20.44 13.44 -9.47
CA TRP A 237 -19.47 13.44 -8.38
C TRP A 237 -19.44 12.11 -7.62
N ALA A 238 -20.61 11.48 -7.42
CA ALA A 238 -20.67 10.14 -6.85
C ALA A 238 -19.95 9.12 -7.75
N LEU A 239 -20.13 9.21 -9.07
CA LEU A 239 -19.40 8.37 -10.04
C LEU A 239 -17.90 8.65 -10.03
N PHE A 240 -17.50 9.91 -9.95
CA PHE A 240 -16.10 10.30 -9.81
C PHE A 240 -15.49 9.71 -8.52
N GLY A 241 -16.19 9.91 -7.38
CA GLY A 241 -15.75 9.34 -6.10
C GLY A 241 -15.67 7.82 -6.13
N GLY A 242 -16.64 7.14 -6.73
CA GLY A 242 -16.63 5.68 -6.89
C GLY A 242 -15.43 5.17 -7.71
N ALA A 243 -15.07 5.88 -8.78
CA ALA A 243 -13.90 5.58 -9.59
C ALA A 243 -12.60 5.82 -8.81
N VAL A 244 -12.43 7.03 -8.28
CA VAL A 244 -11.14 7.43 -7.66
C VAL A 244 -10.89 6.70 -6.35
N LEU A 245 -11.92 6.53 -5.50
CA LEU A 245 -11.80 5.76 -4.26
C LEU A 245 -11.50 4.29 -4.55
N GLY A 246 -12.22 3.68 -5.50
CA GLY A 246 -11.95 2.30 -5.92
C GLY A 246 -10.55 2.12 -6.50
N LEU A 247 -10.09 3.07 -7.33
CA LEU A 247 -8.72 3.06 -7.85
C LEU A 247 -7.70 3.16 -6.70
N GLY A 248 -7.92 4.10 -5.76
CA GLY A 248 -7.05 4.26 -4.59
C GLY A 248 -6.93 2.97 -3.77
N ILE A 249 -8.06 2.28 -3.48
CA ILE A 249 -8.06 1.00 -2.77
C ILE A 249 -7.23 -0.06 -3.52
N LEU A 250 -7.43 -0.19 -4.84
CA LEU A 250 -6.73 -1.18 -5.65
C LEU A 250 -5.24 -0.88 -5.83
N MET A 251 -4.86 0.41 -5.88
CA MET A 251 -3.45 0.83 -5.85
C MET A 251 -2.80 0.46 -4.51
N GLY A 252 -3.52 0.58 -3.39
CA GLY A 252 -3.06 0.10 -2.08
C GLY A 252 -2.86 -1.41 -2.04
N GLY A 253 -3.78 -2.17 -2.63
CA GLY A 253 -3.61 -3.62 -2.78
C GLY A 253 -2.39 -3.98 -3.65
N TYR A 254 -2.12 -3.23 -4.71
CA TYR A 254 -0.93 -3.45 -5.53
C TYR A 254 0.36 -3.09 -4.77
N TRP A 255 0.36 -1.98 -4.01
CA TRP A 255 1.46 -1.64 -3.12
C TRP A 255 1.73 -2.74 -2.10
N ALA A 256 0.69 -3.28 -1.45
CA ALA A 256 0.81 -4.37 -0.51
C ALA A 256 1.43 -5.63 -1.16
N TYR A 257 1.05 -5.92 -2.40
CA TYR A 257 1.58 -7.05 -3.18
C TYR A 257 3.07 -6.91 -3.48
N GLU A 258 3.57 -5.68 -3.75
CA GLU A 258 4.98 -5.42 -4.07
C GLU A 258 5.87 -5.18 -2.85
N THR A 259 5.28 -4.85 -1.69
CA THR A 259 6.05 -4.36 -0.54
C THR A 259 5.96 -5.27 0.67
N LEU A 260 4.78 -5.84 0.91
CA LEU A 260 4.54 -6.65 2.10
C LEU A 260 4.79 -8.13 1.85
N ASN A 261 5.23 -8.83 2.89
CA ASN A 261 5.70 -10.22 2.80
C ASN A 261 4.62 -11.28 3.10
N PHE A 262 3.33 -10.94 3.12
CA PHE A 262 2.27 -11.93 3.34
C PHE A 262 1.86 -12.71 2.08
N GLY A 263 2.44 -12.39 0.92
CA GLY A 263 2.25 -13.15 -0.31
C GLY A 263 0.92 -12.90 -1.02
N GLY A 264 0.32 -11.73 -0.82
CA GLY A 264 -0.95 -11.36 -1.41
C GLY A 264 -1.09 -9.86 -1.63
N TYR A 265 -2.22 -9.46 -2.18
CA TYR A 265 -2.57 -8.06 -2.42
C TYR A 265 -3.73 -7.58 -1.51
N TRP A 266 -4.26 -8.44 -0.64
CA TRP A 266 -5.35 -8.15 0.29
C TRP A 266 -5.31 -9.10 1.47
N ASN A 267 -5.23 -8.57 2.67
CA ASN A 267 -5.13 -9.34 3.91
C ASN A 267 -6.34 -9.18 4.85
N TRP A 268 -7.36 -8.44 4.45
CA TRP A 268 -8.48 -8.07 5.31
C TRP A 268 -8.02 -7.32 6.57
N ASP A 269 -6.91 -6.57 6.46
CA ASP A 269 -6.45 -5.68 7.53
C ASP A 269 -7.56 -4.70 7.92
N PRO A 270 -7.71 -4.34 9.21
CA PRO A 270 -8.73 -3.38 9.64
C PRO A 270 -8.74 -2.06 8.87
N VAL A 271 -7.57 -1.56 8.41
CA VAL A 271 -7.48 -0.33 7.61
C VAL A 271 -7.97 -0.57 6.18
N GLU A 272 -7.63 -1.71 5.56
CA GLU A 272 -8.18 -2.13 4.26
C GLU A 272 -9.71 -2.23 4.33
N ASN A 273 -10.24 -2.86 5.38
CA ASN A 273 -11.67 -3.00 5.63
C ASN A 273 -12.35 -1.64 5.80
N ALA A 274 -11.72 -0.73 6.53
CA ALA A 274 -12.24 0.60 6.81
C ALA A 274 -12.43 1.45 5.55
N VAL A 275 -11.62 1.26 4.50
CA VAL A 275 -11.78 1.97 3.22
C VAL A 275 -12.65 1.21 2.21
N TYR A 276 -12.70 -0.11 2.30
CA TYR A 276 -13.52 -0.97 1.44
C TYR A 276 -15.02 -0.78 1.68
N VAL A 277 -15.44 -0.71 2.96
CA VAL A 277 -16.86 -0.59 3.33
C VAL A 277 -17.50 0.70 2.80
N PRO A 278 -16.92 1.91 2.98
CA PRO A 278 -17.47 3.13 2.38
C PRO A 278 -17.60 3.03 0.85
N TRP A 279 -16.65 2.38 0.18
CA TRP A 279 -16.72 2.18 -1.27
C TRP A 279 -17.91 1.30 -1.68
N LEU A 280 -18.16 0.19 -0.99
CA LEU A 280 -19.34 -0.66 -1.26
C LEU A 280 -20.65 0.13 -1.12
N ILE A 281 -20.77 0.93 -0.05
CA ILE A 281 -21.96 1.75 0.18
C ILE A 281 -22.07 2.88 -0.86
N LEU A 282 -20.95 3.43 -1.34
CA LEU A 282 -20.94 4.40 -2.43
C LEU A 282 -21.43 3.77 -3.75
N ILE A 283 -21.03 2.54 -4.06
CA ILE A 283 -21.55 1.81 -5.23
C ILE A 283 -23.05 1.57 -5.08
N ALA A 284 -23.52 1.18 -3.90
CA ALA A 284 -24.95 1.05 -3.59
C ALA A 284 -25.70 2.39 -3.78
N ALA A 285 -25.14 3.49 -3.28
CA ALA A 285 -25.70 4.84 -3.44
C ALA A 285 -25.79 5.26 -4.90
N ILE A 286 -24.75 5.01 -5.71
CA ILE A 286 -24.76 5.30 -7.17
C ILE A 286 -25.91 4.55 -7.87
N HIS A 287 -26.12 3.28 -7.55
CA HIS A 287 -27.18 2.47 -8.14
C HIS A 287 -28.57 3.01 -7.77
N THR A 288 -28.81 3.41 -6.52
CA THR A 288 -30.08 4.02 -6.11
C THR A 288 -30.29 5.40 -6.74
N MET A 289 -29.25 6.23 -6.85
CA MET A 289 -29.31 7.53 -7.52
C MET A 289 -29.63 7.39 -9.02
N ILE A 290 -29.09 6.37 -9.70
CA ILE A 290 -29.42 6.07 -11.10
C ILE A 290 -30.87 5.59 -11.22
N THR A 291 -31.33 4.74 -10.31
CA THR A 291 -32.69 4.22 -10.27
C THR A 291 -33.69 5.36 -10.06
N TYR A 292 -33.42 6.25 -9.11
CA TYR A 292 -34.29 7.41 -8.83
C TYR A 292 -34.50 8.28 -10.07
N LYS A 293 -33.51 8.45 -10.93
CA LYS A 293 -33.69 9.22 -12.19
C LYS A 293 -34.84 8.68 -13.07
N ASN A 294 -35.13 7.40 -12.98
CA ASN A 294 -36.15 6.70 -13.77
C ASN A 294 -37.37 6.29 -12.95
N SER A 295 -37.26 6.27 -11.62
CA SER A 295 -38.30 5.87 -10.68
C SER A 295 -38.14 6.57 -9.33
N GLU A 296 -39.21 7.08 -8.75
CA GLU A 296 -39.19 7.86 -7.50
C GLU A 296 -39.02 7.01 -6.23
N THR A 297 -39.12 5.69 -6.32
CA THR A 297 -39.02 4.80 -5.14
C THR A 297 -37.67 4.85 -4.44
N ALA A 298 -36.58 5.09 -5.19
CA ALA A 298 -35.23 5.07 -4.68
C ALA A 298 -34.76 6.34 -3.95
N LEU A 299 -35.59 7.39 -3.85
CA LEU A 299 -35.15 8.69 -3.35
C LEU A 299 -34.66 8.63 -1.89
N LYS A 300 -35.46 8.05 -0.99
CA LYS A 300 -35.09 7.91 0.43
C LYS A 300 -33.84 7.04 0.61
N ALA A 301 -33.76 5.93 -0.14
CA ALA A 301 -32.58 5.07 -0.10
C ALA A 301 -31.33 5.81 -0.60
N SER A 302 -31.43 6.61 -1.68
CA SER A 302 -30.31 7.43 -2.16
C SER A 302 -29.82 8.43 -1.12
N MET A 303 -30.74 9.09 -0.40
CA MET A 303 -30.39 10.04 0.65
C MET A 303 -29.67 9.35 1.83
N ILE A 304 -30.22 8.24 2.34
CA ILE A 304 -29.63 7.48 3.43
C ILE A 304 -28.23 7.01 3.04
N LEU A 305 -28.08 6.37 1.87
CA LEU A 305 -26.83 5.79 1.45
C LEU A 305 -25.75 6.85 1.21
N VAL A 306 -26.07 7.97 0.57
CA VAL A 306 -25.11 9.07 0.34
C VAL A 306 -24.64 9.67 1.66
N VAL A 307 -25.55 9.86 2.63
CA VAL A 307 -25.17 10.30 3.99
C VAL A 307 -24.26 9.26 4.65
N THR A 308 -24.66 7.99 4.61
CA THR A 308 -23.91 6.89 5.21
C THR A 308 -22.48 6.79 4.66
N VAL A 309 -22.29 6.99 3.35
CA VAL A 309 -20.93 6.98 2.73
C VAL A 309 -20.01 7.97 3.42
N PHE A 310 -20.40 9.23 3.55
CA PHE A 310 -19.55 10.25 4.15
C PHE A 310 -19.29 9.98 5.64
N ILE A 311 -20.32 9.56 6.37
CA ILE A 311 -20.19 9.17 7.78
C ILE A 311 -19.23 7.97 7.94
N LEU A 312 -19.27 7.00 7.03
CA LEU A 312 -18.33 5.88 7.04
C LEU A 312 -16.89 6.30 6.69
N ILE A 313 -16.69 7.33 5.85
CA ILE A 313 -15.35 7.92 5.63
C ILE A 313 -14.82 8.56 6.92
N LEU A 314 -15.66 9.30 7.64
CA LEU A 314 -15.28 9.85 8.95
C LEU A 314 -14.99 8.75 9.98
N TYR A 315 -15.81 7.70 9.99
CA TYR A 315 -15.59 6.54 10.85
C TYR A 315 -14.32 5.76 10.49
N SER A 316 -14.05 5.58 9.20
CA SER A 316 -12.79 5.01 8.70
C SER A 316 -11.59 5.82 9.20
N THR A 317 -11.67 7.15 9.12
CA THR A 317 -10.62 8.04 9.63
C THR A 317 -10.47 7.93 11.16
N PHE A 318 -11.58 7.85 11.91
CA PHE A 318 -11.55 7.60 13.33
C PHE A 318 -10.86 6.26 13.66
N LEU A 319 -11.26 5.17 13.02
CA LEU A 319 -10.65 3.85 13.23
C LEU A 319 -9.12 3.87 13.01
N THR A 320 -8.67 4.49 11.93
CA THR A 320 -7.26 4.42 11.50
C THR A 320 -6.33 5.39 12.23
N ARG A 321 -6.88 6.47 12.86
CA ARG A 321 -6.06 7.57 13.41
C ARG A 321 -6.29 7.87 14.89
N SER A 322 -7.25 7.22 15.54
CA SER A 322 -7.50 7.39 16.98
C SER A 322 -6.65 6.47 17.86
N GLY A 323 -5.85 5.60 17.28
CA GLY A 323 -5.13 4.56 18.02
C GLY A 323 -6.00 3.41 18.50
N ILE A 324 -7.33 3.41 18.23
CA ILE A 324 -8.25 2.37 18.75
C ILE A 324 -8.00 0.98 18.18
N LEU A 325 -7.42 0.91 16.98
CA LEU A 325 -7.02 -0.35 16.36
C LEU A 325 -5.75 -0.91 17.00
N GLY A 326 -4.86 -0.05 17.55
CA GLY A 326 -3.64 -0.47 18.22
C GLY A 326 -2.87 -1.52 17.41
N ASP A 327 -2.50 -2.61 18.07
CA ASP A 327 -1.72 -3.72 17.48
C ASP A 327 -2.52 -4.61 16.51
N SER A 328 -3.81 -4.34 16.30
CA SER A 328 -4.65 -5.13 15.38
C SER A 328 -4.40 -4.80 13.89
N SER A 329 -3.66 -3.74 13.58
CA SER A 329 -3.30 -3.34 12.21
C SER A 329 -1.90 -2.75 12.15
N VAL A 330 -1.12 -3.21 11.18
CA VAL A 330 0.22 -2.66 10.85
C VAL A 330 0.15 -1.29 10.16
N HIS A 331 -1.04 -0.85 9.75
CA HIS A 331 -1.30 0.41 9.04
C HIS A 331 -1.96 1.48 9.92
N SER A 332 -2.26 1.18 11.20
CA SER A 332 -2.85 2.16 12.11
C SER A 332 -1.80 3.14 12.62
N PHE A 333 -2.23 4.40 12.80
CA PHE A 333 -1.39 5.39 13.46
C PHE A 333 -1.53 5.29 14.97
N THR A 334 -0.46 5.61 15.69
CA THR A 334 -0.53 5.85 17.13
C THR A 334 -1.36 7.11 17.42
N ASP A 335 -2.07 7.13 18.56
CA ASP A 335 -2.84 8.32 18.93
C ASP A 335 -1.91 9.51 19.26
N LEU A 336 -2.05 10.60 18.50
CA LEU A 336 -1.41 11.90 18.78
C LEU A 336 -2.28 12.82 19.67
N GLY A 337 -3.21 12.24 20.43
CA GLY A 337 -4.16 13.01 21.24
C GLY A 337 -5.37 13.56 20.46
N LEU A 338 -5.60 13.06 19.24
CA LEU A 338 -6.68 13.53 18.36
C LEU A 338 -7.95 12.68 18.42
N SER A 339 -7.94 11.56 19.17
CA SER A 339 -9.06 10.59 19.26
C SER A 339 -10.38 11.26 19.62
N GLY A 340 -10.39 12.12 20.66
CA GLY A 340 -11.57 12.87 21.07
C GLY A 340 -12.08 13.84 20.01
N GLN A 341 -11.18 14.53 19.33
CA GLN A 341 -11.51 15.50 18.29
C GLN A 341 -12.06 14.83 17.04
N LEU A 342 -11.50 13.68 16.64
CA LEU A 342 -12.02 12.83 15.56
C LEU A 342 -13.42 12.30 15.88
N LEU A 343 -13.65 11.91 17.12
CA LEU A 343 -14.96 11.45 17.57
C LEU A 343 -15.99 12.60 17.51
N ILE A 344 -15.65 13.80 17.97
CA ILE A 344 -16.53 14.98 17.88
C ILE A 344 -16.84 15.30 16.43
N TYR A 345 -15.85 15.22 15.53
CA TYR A 345 -16.04 15.45 14.12
C TYR A 345 -17.04 14.45 13.52
N LEU A 346 -16.85 13.15 13.80
CA LEU A 346 -17.77 12.09 13.35
C LEU A 346 -19.20 12.31 13.90
N LEU A 347 -19.34 12.51 15.21
CA LEU A 347 -20.65 12.63 15.86
C LEU A 347 -21.39 13.90 15.44
N PHE A 348 -20.68 15.01 15.22
CA PHE A 348 -21.31 16.27 14.76
C PHE A 348 -22.02 16.07 13.43
N PHE A 349 -21.36 15.48 12.42
CA PHE A 349 -21.98 15.26 11.11
C PHE A 349 -22.99 14.12 11.13
N LEU A 350 -22.77 13.07 11.91
CA LEU A 350 -23.71 11.98 12.09
C LEU A 350 -25.04 12.49 12.68
N PHE A 351 -25.00 13.15 13.83
CA PHE A 351 -26.20 13.64 14.50
C PHE A 351 -26.85 14.77 13.71
N GLY A 352 -26.09 15.68 13.12
CA GLY A 352 -26.61 16.73 12.26
C GLY A 352 -27.40 16.17 11.07
N ALA A 353 -26.86 15.16 10.40
CA ALA A 353 -27.52 14.51 9.29
C ALA A 353 -28.78 13.72 9.73
N ILE A 354 -28.70 12.98 10.85
CA ILE A 354 -29.85 12.25 11.42
C ILE A 354 -30.97 13.22 11.78
N VAL A 355 -30.67 14.27 12.54
CA VAL A 355 -31.69 15.26 12.94
C VAL A 355 -32.38 15.87 11.72
N LEU A 356 -31.60 16.29 10.73
CA LEU A 356 -32.16 16.87 9.51
C LEU A 356 -33.01 15.86 8.74
N ALA A 357 -32.56 14.63 8.60
CA ALA A 357 -33.30 13.57 7.93
C ALA A 357 -34.62 13.26 8.66
N VAL A 358 -34.59 13.10 9.99
CA VAL A 358 -35.78 12.81 10.80
C VAL A 358 -36.81 13.94 10.71
N VAL A 359 -36.37 15.20 10.86
CA VAL A 359 -37.26 16.37 10.77
C VAL A 359 -37.93 16.44 9.39
N ARG A 360 -37.24 16.04 8.31
CA ARG A 360 -37.74 16.10 6.94
C ARG A 360 -38.36 14.81 6.44
N TRP A 361 -38.33 13.71 7.21
CA TRP A 361 -38.66 12.36 6.76
C TRP A 361 -40.05 12.25 6.12
N LYS A 362 -41.04 12.93 6.74
CA LYS A 362 -42.45 12.91 6.24
C LYS A 362 -42.63 13.78 5.00
N GLU A 363 -41.81 14.77 4.78
CA GLU A 363 -41.88 15.69 3.64
C GLU A 363 -41.21 15.10 2.38
N ILE A 364 -40.34 14.10 2.53
CA ILE A 364 -39.63 13.48 1.40
C ILE A 364 -40.60 12.67 0.56
N PRO A 365 -40.76 13.01 -0.73
CA PRO A 365 -41.71 12.32 -1.61
C PRO A 365 -41.47 10.81 -1.67
N THR A 366 -42.57 10.07 -1.61
CA THR A 366 -42.59 8.60 -1.78
C THR A 366 -43.68 8.23 -2.76
N THR A 367 -43.55 7.07 -3.38
CA THR A 367 -44.59 6.48 -4.22
C THR A 367 -45.12 5.24 -3.52
N ASP A 368 -46.44 5.05 -3.54
CA ASP A 368 -47.10 3.85 -3.01
C ASP A 368 -47.21 2.74 -4.07
N LYS A 369 -46.57 2.93 -5.25
CA LYS A 369 -46.56 1.94 -6.30
C LYS A 369 -45.64 0.79 -5.94
N GLU A 370 -46.17 -0.43 -5.96
CA GLU A 370 -45.39 -1.64 -5.86
C GLU A 370 -44.45 -1.76 -7.05
N VAL A 371 -43.20 -2.15 -6.74
CA VAL A 371 -42.15 -2.37 -7.74
C VAL A 371 -42.31 -3.77 -8.31
N SER A 372 -42.49 -3.85 -9.64
CA SER A 372 -42.62 -5.15 -10.31
C SER A 372 -41.32 -5.97 -10.17
N THR A 373 -41.42 -7.23 -9.79
CA THR A 373 -40.31 -8.18 -9.76
C THR A 373 -39.58 -8.31 -11.14
N TYR A 374 -40.28 -8.11 -12.22
CA TYR A 374 -39.73 -8.11 -13.58
C TYR A 374 -39.32 -6.71 -14.07
N SER A 375 -38.82 -5.88 -13.16
CA SER A 375 -38.30 -4.55 -13.47
C SER A 375 -36.81 -4.45 -13.09
N ARG A 376 -36.07 -3.59 -13.79
CA ARG A 376 -34.67 -3.27 -13.46
C ARG A 376 -34.54 -2.64 -12.09
N GLU A 377 -35.51 -1.89 -11.67
CA GLU A 377 -35.58 -1.22 -10.38
C GLU A 377 -35.51 -2.24 -9.24
N PHE A 378 -36.35 -3.29 -9.27
CA PHE A 378 -36.36 -4.35 -8.26
C PHE A 378 -34.97 -5.00 -8.09
N TRP A 379 -34.34 -5.39 -9.19
CA TRP A 379 -33.05 -6.09 -9.14
C TRP A 379 -31.89 -5.19 -8.72
N ILE A 380 -31.95 -3.88 -9.02
CA ILE A 380 -31.00 -2.90 -8.48
C ILE A 380 -31.16 -2.78 -6.96
N PHE A 381 -32.41 -2.77 -6.42
CA PHE A 381 -32.61 -2.76 -4.96
C PHE A 381 -32.04 -4.00 -4.29
N ILE A 382 -32.24 -5.17 -4.88
CA ILE A 382 -31.62 -6.42 -4.34
C ILE A 382 -30.09 -6.30 -4.38
N GLY A 383 -29.51 -5.83 -5.48
CA GLY A 383 -28.05 -5.61 -5.56
C GLY A 383 -27.54 -4.60 -4.53
N THR A 384 -28.28 -3.50 -4.33
CA THR A 384 -27.98 -2.51 -3.28
C THR A 384 -28.00 -3.13 -1.89
N LEU A 385 -29.02 -3.94 -1.59
CA LEU A 385 -29.11 -4.63 -0.29
C LEU A 385 -27.93 -5.57 -0.07
N VAL A 386 -27.55 -6.35 -1.08
CA VAL A 386 -26.41 -7.27 -1.00
C VAL A 386 -25.11 -6.50 -0.73
N LEU A 387 -24.85 -5.39 -1.43
CA LEU A 387 -23.68 -4.54 -1.17
C LEU A 387 -23.69 -3.97 0.25
N CYS A 388 -24.85 -3.56 0.77
CA CYS A 388 -24.99 -3.10 2.16
C CYS A 388 -24.70 -4.22 3.17
N LEU A 389 -25.18 -5.45 2.90
CA LEU A 389 -24.89 -6.61 3.77
C LEU A 389 -23.42 -7.02 3.73
N MET A 390 -22.77 -6.94 2.56
CA MET A 390 -21.31 -7.12 2.44
C MET A 390 -20.56 -6.14 3.36
N GLY A 391 -20.86 -4.85 3.23
CA GLY A 391 -20.26 -3.81 4.05
C GLY A 391 -20.56 -3.98 5.54
N PHE A 392 -21.80 -4.30 5.89
CA PHE A 392 -22.21 -4.53 7.27
C PHE A 392 -21.43 -5.70 7.91
N GLN A 393 -21.31 -6.83 7.23
CA GLN A 393 -20.56 -7.98 7.73
C GLN A 393 -19.10 -7.63 8.02
N VAL A 394 -18.47 -6.86 7.12
CA VAL A 394 -17.06 -6.47 7.30
C VAL A 394 -16.90 -5.47 8.44
N ILE A 395 -17.73 -4.40 8.48
CA ILE A 395 -17.55 -3.32 9.47
C ILE A 395 -17.86 -3.81 10.89
N MET A 396 -18.79 -4.76 11.08
CA MET A 396 -19.13 -5.30 12.38
C MET A 396 -17.94 -6.00 13.06
N ALA A 397 -17.22 -6.84 12.32
CA ALA A 397 -16.04 -7.54 12.84
C ALA A 397 -14.83 -6.60 12.97
N THR A 398 -14.63 -5.68 12.02
CA THR A 398 -13.56 -4.68 12.07
C THR A 398 -13.73 -3.72 13.27
N SER A 399 -14.96 -3.47 13.71
CA SER A 399 -15.28 -2.56 14.82
C SER A 399 -15.23 -3.22 16.20
N ILE A 400 -14.74 -4.45 16.34
CA ILE A 400 -14.66 -5.15 17.64
C ILE A 400 -13.96 -4.31 18.73
N PRO A 401 -12.80 -3.64 18.46
CA PRO A 401 -12.18 -2.75 19.44
C PRO A 401 -13.08 -1.59 19.90
N VAL A 402 -13.88 -1.05 18.97
CA VAL A 402 -14.87 0.01 19.29
C VAL A 402 -16.00 -0.54 20.16
N TRP A 403 -16.52 -1.74 19.85
CA TRP A 403 -17.55 -2.39 20.67
C TRP A 403 -17.05 -2.65 22.08
N ASN A 404 -15.83 -3.15 22.24
CA ASN A 404 -15.20 -3.33 23.55
C ASN A 404 -15.15 -2.00 24.33
N SER A 405 -14.70 -0.93 23.69
CA SER A 405 -14.62 0.40 24.31
C SER A 405 -15.99 0.93 24.72
N ILE A 406 -17.02 0.76 23.88
CA ILE A 406 -18.38 1.19 24.19
C ILE A 406 -18.94 0.39 25.38
N ILE A 407 -18.82 -0.95 25.37
CA ILE A 407 -19.33 -1.81 26.46
C ILE A 407 -18.64 -1.45 27.77
N ASN A 408 -17.33 -1.25 27.77
CA ASN A 408 -16.56 -0.89 28.95
C ASN A 408 -16.95 0.51 29.48
N LEU A 409 -17.24 1.47 28.59
CA LEU A 409 -17.69 2.82 28.96
C LEU A 409 -19.03 2.78 29.72
N PHE A 410 -19.94 1.86 29.40
CA PHE A 410 -21.20 1.69 30.06
C PHE A 410 -21.14 0.74 31.29
N GLY A 411 -19.94 0.45 31.81
CA GLY A 411 -19.72 -0.35 33.00
C GLY A 411 -19.78 -1.87 32.77
N GLY A 412 -19.84 -2.31 31.53
CA GLY A 412 -19.66 -3.72 31.16
C GLY A 412 -18.18 -4.11 31.15
N SER A 413 -17.90 -5.39 30.92
CA SER A 413 -16.55 -5.90 30.66
C SER A 413 -16.57 -6.67 29.36
N SER A 414 -15.81 -6.23 28.40
CA SER A 414 -15.65 -6.88 27.08
C SER A 414 -14.21 -6.88 26.62
N ASN A 415 -13.75 -8.08 26.25
CA ASN A 415 -12.43 -8.34 25.66
C ASN A 415 -12.57 -9.24 24.41
N MET A 416 -13.56 -8.96 23.56
CA MET A 416 -13.72 -9.71 22.31
C MET A 416 -12.47 -9.51 21.44
N ALA A 417 -11.91 -10.61 20.93
CA ALA A 417 -10.79 -10.56 20.00
C ALA A 417 -11.27 -10.49 18.54
N PRO A 418 -10.61 -9.71 17.68
CA PRO A 418 -10.80 -9.82 16.23
C PRO A 418 -10.52 -11.26 15.75
N PRO A 419 -11.06 -11.67 14.57
CA PRO A 419 -10.77 -12.99 14.02
C PRO A 419 -9.26 -13.23 13.86
N ALA A 420 -8.75 -14.33 14.41
CA ALA A 420 -7.33 -14.69 14.33
C ALA A 420 -6.92 -15.02 12.87
N ASP A 421 -7.75 -15.79 12.15
CA ASP A 421 -7.64 -15.99 10.71
C ASP A 421 -8.57 -15.01 9.98
N GLN A 422 -8.04 -13.83 9.65
CA GLN A 422 -8.81 -12.78 8.97
C GLN A 422 -9.20 -13.21 7.57
N ILE A 423 -8.26 -13.80 6.82
CA ILE A 423 -8.48 -14.24 5.43
C ILE A 423 -9.59 -15.30 5.38
N GLY A 424 -9.51 -16.35 6.19
CA GLY A 424 -10.53 -17.39 6.24
C GLY A 424 -11.88 -16.87 6.70
N TYR A 425 -11.92 -16.03 7.76
CA TYR A 425 -13.15 -15.48 8.29
C TYR A 425 -13.90 -14.63 7.26
N TYR A 426 -13.26 -13.60 6.69
CA TYR A 426 -13.93 -12.72 5.74
C TYR A 426 -14.25 -13.42 4.42
N THR A 427 -13.34 -14.23 3.88
CA THR A 427 -13.54 -14.93 2.61
C THR A 427 -14.73 -15.89 2.69
N LYS A 428 -14.95 -16.56 3.83
CA LYS A 428 -16.09 -17.46 4.04
C LYS A 428 -17.44 -16.78 3.78
N PHE A 429 -17.59 -15.51 4.12
CA PHE A 429 -18.83 -14.76 3.90
C PHE A 429 -18.80 -14.02 2.56
N GLN A 430 -17.72 -13.32 2.26
CA GLN A 430 -17.61 -12.45 1.09
C GLN A 430 -17.67 -13.22 -0.23
N LEU A 431 -17.23 -14.47 -0.28
CA LEU A 431 -17.33 -15.32 -1.46
C LEU A 431 -18.79 -15.50 -1.92
N TRP A 432 -19.69 -15.78 -0.99
CA TRP A 432 -21.10 -15.98 -1.32
C TRP A 432 -21.78 -14.70 -1.78
N PHE A 433 -21.48 -13.58 -1.10
CA PHE A 433 -21.94 -12.27 -1.57
C PHE A 433 -21.40 -11.93 -2.95
N ALA A 434 -20.13 -12.20 -3.24
CA ALA A 434 -19.51 -11.95 -4.54
C ALA A 434 -20.18 -12.76 -5.66
N ILE A 435 -20.54 -14.05 -5.41
CA ILE A 435 -21.31 -14.87 -6.34
C ILE A 435 -22.66 -14.21 -6.67
N VAL A 436 -23.38 -13.77 -5.64
CA VAL A 436 -24.69 -13.11 -5.84
C VAL A 436 -24.51 -11.79 -6.60
N VAL A 437 -23.54 -10.95 -6.26
CA VAL A 437 -23.23 -9.69 -6.96
C VAL A 437 -22.90 -9.97 -8.44
N ALA A 438 -22.09 -11.00 -8.73
CA ALA A 438 -21.76 -11.37 -10.09
C ALA A 438 -23.03 -11.79 -10.89
N LEU A 439 -23.87 -12.64 -10.34
CA LEU A 439 -25.11 -13.06 -10.99
C LEU A 439 -26.09 -11.88 -11.22
N LEU A 440 -26.23 -11.00 -10.23
CA LEU A 440 -27.05 -9.78 -10.36
C LEU A 440 -26.50 -8.84 -11.42
N SER A 441 -25.17 -8.69 -11.50
CA SER A 441 -24.47 -7.90 -12.51
C SER A 441 -24.64 -8.47 -13.92
N ALA A 442 -24.76 -9.80 -14.04
CA ALA A 442 -25.02 -10.48 -15.32
C ALA A 442 -26.45 -10.22 -15.80
N VAL A 443 -27.44 -10.29 -14.91
CA VAL A 443 -28.88 -10.32 -15.27
C VAL A 443 -29.51 -8.93 -15.23
N GLY A 444 -29.10 -8.08 -14.27
CA GLY A 444 -29.80 -6.84 -13.94
C GLY A 444 -29.97 -5.86 -15.10
N GLN A 445 -29.02 -5.80 -16.04
CA GLN A 445 -29.09 -4.88 -17.17
C GLN A 445 -30.04 -5.33 -18.29
N PHE A 446 -30.48 -6.57 -18.33
CA PHE A 446 -31.47 -7.06 -19.30
C PHE A 446 -32.88 -6.64 -18.94
N PHE A 447 -33.16 -6.30 -17.69
CA PHE A 447 -34.47 -5.82 -17.29
C PHE A 447 -34.72 -4.39 -17.77
N TRP A 448 -35.97 -4.12 -18.15
CA TRP A 448 -36.44 -2.78 -18.51
C TRP A 448 -36.79 -2.01 -17.22
N TRP A 449 -36.78 -0.70 -17.31
CA TRP A 449 -37.09 0.15 -16.16
C TRP A 449 -38.50 -0.07 -15.58
N LYS A 450 -39.52 -0.33 -16.41
CA LYS A 450 -40.87 -0.54 -15.90
C LYS A 450 -41.17 -2.03 -15.70
N LYS A 451 -41.30 -2.78 -16.78
CA LYS A 451 -41.63 -4.21 -16.74
C LYS A 451 -41.22 -4.87 -18.06
N ILE A 452 -40.67 -6.05 -17.97
CA ILE A 452 -40.37 -6.94 -19.12
C ILE A 452 -41.10 -8.26 -18.93
N GLU A 453 -41.52 -8.87 -20.04
CA GLU A 453 -42.10 -10.20 -19.96
C GLU A 453 -41.03 -11.30 -19.66
N PRO A 454 -41.35 -12.28 -18.79
CA PRO A 454 -40.43 -13.34 -18.41
C PRO A 454 -39.86 -14.13 -19.61
N ARG A 455 -40.73 -14.40 -20.62
CA ARG A 455 -40.35 -15.12 -21.84
C ARG A 455 -39.28 -14.35 -22.65
N GLN A 456 -39.33 -13.04 -22.67
CA GLN A 456 -38.34 -12.21 -23.38
C GLN A 456 -37.02 -12.20 -22.68
N ILE A 457 -36.97 -12.11 -21.33
CA ILE A 457 -35.75 -12.21 -20.55
C ILE A 457 -35.07 -13.56 -20.81
N GLY A 458 -35.80 -14.67 -20.75
CA GLY A 458 -35.25 -15.99 -21.02
C GLY A 458 -34.58 -16.09 -22.40
N LYS A 459 -35.20 -15.53 -23.44
CA LYS A 459 -34.62 -15.48 -24.79
C LYS A 459 -33.33 -14.65 -24.85
N GLU A 460 -33.31 -13.49 -24.17
CA GLU A 460 -32.15 -12.60 -24.15
C GLU A 460 -30.97 -13.20 -23.38
N LEU A 461 -31.21 -13.92 -22.29
CA LEU A 461 -30.20 -14.54 -21.46
C LEU A 461 -29.69 -15.91 -21.95
N LEU A 462 -30.45 -16.59 -22.84
CA LEU A 462 -30.12 -17.93 -23.29
C LEU A 462 -28.73 -17.99 -23.95
N VAL A 463 -28.42 -17.07 -24.86
CA VAL A 463 -27.11 -17.08 -25.56
C VAL A 463 -25.95 -16.81 -24.60
N PRO A 464 -25.95 -15.75 -23.78
CA PRO A 464 -24.90 -15.56 -22.77
C PRO A 464 -24.76 -16.75 -21.83
N PHE A 465 -25.86 -17.36 -21.38
CA PHE A 465 -25.82 -18.53 -20.50
C PHE A 465 -25.13 -19.74 -21.16
N LEU A 466 -25.54 -20.10 -22.38
CA LEU A 466 -24.94 -21.22 -23.11
C LEU A 466 -23.47 -20.96 -23.44
N THR A 467 -23.11 -19.76 -23.86
CA THR A 467 -21.72 -19.36 -24.08
C THR A 467 -20.90 -19.51 -22.80
N SER A 468 -21.45 -19.05 -21.67
CA SER A 468 -20.78 -19.17 -20.37
C SER A 468 -20.62 -20.61 -19.92
N LEU A 469 -21.61 -21.44 -20.17
CA LEU A 469 -21.55 -22.87 -19.85
C LEU A 469 -20.45 -23.58 -20.65
N VAL A 470 -20.32 -23.27 -21.93
CA VAL A 470 -19.24 -23.85 -22.78
C VAL A 470 -17.88 -23.41 -22.29
N ILE A 471 -17.68 -22.09 -22.05
CA ILE A 471 -16.40 -21.58 -21.55
C ILE A 471 -16.09 -22.15 -20.17
N PHE A 472 -17.08 -22.25 -19.29
CA PHE A 472 -16.92 -22.83 -17.96
C PHE A 472 -16.46 -24.29 -18.02
N VAL A 473 -17.10 -25.13 -18.86
CA VAL A 473 -16.69 -26.52 -19.03
C VAL A 473 -15.25 -26.63 -19.55
N ILE A 474 -14.87 -25.78 -20.51
CA ILE A 474 -13.49 -25.77 -21.02
C ILE A 474 -12.52 -25.41 -19.89
N LEU A 475 -12.78 -24.32 -19.12
CA LEU A 475 -11.89 -23.88 -18.05
C LEU A 475 -11.82 -24.88 -16.90
N VAL A 476 -12.92 -25.58 -16.56
CA VAL A 476 -12.89 -26.64 -15.54
C VAL A 476 -11.99 -27.81 -15.99
N ASN A 477 -12.02 -28.20 -17.27
CA ASN A 477 -11.11 -29.22 -17.78
C ASN A 477 -9.64 -28.75 -17.74
N VAL A 478 -9.37 -27.46 -18.05
CA VAL A 478 -8.03 -26.88 -17.92
C VAL A 478 -7.57 -26.89 -16.44
N LEU A 479 -8.46 -26.54 -15.50
CA LEU A 479 -8.18 -26.61 -14.06
C LEU A 479 -7.80 -28.02 -13.61
N ILE A 480 -8.58 -29.02 -14.01
CA ILE A 480 -8.28 -30.43 -13.70
C ILE A 480 -6.94 -30.86 -14.29
N PHE A 481 -6.64 -30.44 -15.52
CA PHE A 481 -5.39 -30.78 -16.18
C PHE A 481 -4.17 -30.12 -15.50
N GLN A 482 -4.28 -28.84 -15.08
CA GLN A 482 -3.17 -28.10 -14.49
C GLN A 482 -2.99 -28.34 -12.98
N PHE A 483 -4.08 -28.48 -12.23
CA PHE A 483 -4.06 -28.53 -10.77
C PHE A 483 -4.58 -29.85 -10.18
N GLY A 484 -4.98 -30.79 -11.04
CA GLY A 484 -5.53 -32.08 -10.62
C GLY A 484 -7.01 -32.04 -10.24
N SER A 485 -7.61 -33.23 -9.96
CA SER A 485 -9.03 -33.33 -9.59
C SER A 485 -9.43 -32.64 -8.31
N ASP A 486 -8.48 -32.36 -7.43
CA ASP A 486 -8.74 -31.65 -6.17
C ASP A 486 -9.11 -30.18 -6.38
N SER A 487 -8.70 -29.60 -7.50
CA SER A 487 -9.02 -28.23 -7.88
C SER A 487 -10.52 -27.92 -8.01
N ILE A 488 -11.35 -28.94 -8.26
CA ILE A 488 -12.79 -28.80 -8.42
C ILE A 488 -13.60 -29.18 -7.17
N LYS A 489 -12.96 -29.48 -6.04
CA LYS A 489 -13.67 -29.86 -4.80
C LYS A 489 -14.38 -28.67 -4.15
N ASN A 490 -13.89 -27.45 -4.34
CA ASN A 490 -14.52 -26.26 -3.77
C ASN A 490 -15.66 -25.76 -4.66
N ALA A 491 -16.90 -26.08 -4.29
CA ALA A 491 -18.09 -25.64 -5.01
C ALA A 491 -18.22 -24.12 -5.10
N GLY A 492 -17.77 -23.36 -4.08
CA GLY A 492 -17.79 -21.89 -4.09
C GLY A 492 -16.91 -21.32 -5.20
N TYR A 493 -15.74 -21.92 -5.44
CA TYR A 493 -14.84 -21.50 -6.52
C TYR A 493 -15.41 -21.80 -7.90
N LEU A 494 -16.07 -22.93 -8.07
CA LEU A 494 -16.75 -23.26 -9.34
C LEU A 494 -17.93 -22.31 -9.60
N LEU A 495 -18.70 -21.98 -8.55
CA LEU A 495 -19.82 -21.06 -8.68
C LEU A 495 -19.38 -19.63 -9.01
N ILE A 496 -18.32 -19.13 -8.37
CA ILE A 496 -17.82 -17.77 -8.68
C ILE A 496 -17.18 -17.71 -10.06
N LEU A 497 -16.51 -18.78 -10.51
CA LEU A 497 -15.99 -18.91 -11.87
C LEU A 497 -17.11 -18.81 -12.89
N PHE A 498 -18.16 -19.64 -12.73
CA PHE A 498 -19.32 -19.59 -13.61
C PHE A 498 -20.01 -18.21 -13.60
N ALA A 499 -20.26 -17.66 -12.41
CA ALA A 499 -20.90 -16.37 -12.25
C ALA A 499 -20.09 -15.23 -12.89
N GLY A 500 -18.76 -15.25 -12.74
CA GLY A 500 -17.85 -14.29 -13.38
C GLY A 500 -17.88 -14.38 -14.90
N ILE A 501 -17.78 -15.59 -15.47
CA ILE A 501 -17.86 -15.83 -16.92
C ILE A 501 -19.24 -15.35 -17.43
N PHE A 502 -20.31 -15.65 -16.69
CA PHE A 502 -21.65 -15.25 -17.07
C PHE A 502 -21.84 -13.72 -17.03
N THR A 503 -21.22 -13.05 -16.04
CA THR A 503 -21.19 -11.59 -15.98
C THR A 503 -20.48 -11.00 -17.20
N VAL A 504 -19.33 -11.53 -17.59
CA VAL A 504 -18.58 -11.08 -18.77
C VAL A 504 -19.36 -11.31 -20.06
N SER A 505 -19.91 -12.50 -20.25
CA SER A 505 -20.65 -12.86 -21.48
C SER A 505 -21.94 -12.06 -21.63
N ALA A 506 -22.69 -11.91 -20.53
CA ALA A 506 -23.96 -11.20 -20.53
C ALA A 506 -23.77 -9.71 -20.83
N ASN A 507 -22.84 -9.05 -20.12
CA ASN A 507 -22.52 -7.65 -20.36
C ASN A 507 -21.77 -7.44 -21.67
N GLY A 508 -21.03 -8.41 -22.18
CA GLY A 508 -20.43 -8.39 -23.52
C GLY A 508 -21.49 -8.29 -24.62
N LYS A 509 -22.58 -9.05 -24.53
CA LYS A 509 -23.71 -8.94 -25.46
C LYS A 509 -24.36 -7.55 -25.42
N ILE A 510 -24.56 -7.01 -24.21
CA ILE A 510 -25.12 -5.67 -24.02
C ILE A 510 -24.18 -4.61 -24.60
N LEU A 511 -22.89 -4.69 -24.28
CA LEU A 511 -21.85 -3.76 -24.76
C LEU A 511 -21.84 -3.72 -26.29
N PHE A 512 -21.83 -4.86 -26.95
CA PHE A 512 -21.82 -4.94 -28.40
C PHE A 512 -23.08 -4.27 -29.04
N GLY A 513 -24.25 -4.45 -28.43
CA GLY A 513 -25.47 -3.76 -28.85
C GLY A 513 -25.39 -2.24 -28.64
N LEU A 514 -24.86 -1.80 -27.50
CA LEU A 514 -24.75 -0.38 -27.16
C LEU A 514 -23.71 0.35 -28.02
N LEU A 515 -22.58 -0.28 -28.33
CA LEU A 515 -21.56 0.31 -29.20
C LEU A 515 -22.12 0.65 -30.61
N LYS A 516 -23.08 -0.14 -31.11
CA LYS A 516 -23.75 0.12 -32.40
C LYS A 516 -24.84 1.19 -32.34
N SER A 517 -25.51 1.33 -31.20
CA SER A 517 -26.69 2.18 -31.07
C SER A 517 -26.45 3.47 -30.25
N SER A 518 -25.80 3.35 -29.11
CA SER A 518 -25.66 4.43 -28.14
C SER A 518 -24.41 4.25 -27.29
N PRO A 519 -23.19 4.50 -27.82
CA PRO A 519 -21.92 4.22 -27.14
C PRO A 519 -21.79 4.88 -25.76
N GLY A 520 -22.37 6.08 -25.56
CA GLY A 520 -22.36 6.78 -24.27
C GLY A 520 -23.11 6.06 -23.13
N LEU A 521 -23.88 5.00 -23.46
CA LEU A 521 -24.58 4.15 -22.48
C LEU A 521 -23.75 2.94 -22.02
N SER A 522 -22.60 2.68 -22.64
CA SER A 522 -21.80 1.47 -22.44
C SER A 522 -21.09 1.39 -21.08
N GLY A 523 -20.96 2.50 -20.34
CA GLY A 523 -20.17 2.56 -19.10
C GLY A 523 -20.56 1.50 -18.08
N GLY A 524 -21.86 1.24 -17.87
CA GLY A 524 -22.32 0.18 -16.96
C GLY A 524 -21.91 -1.23 -17.41
N ALA A 525 -22.05 -1.53 -18.72
CA ALA A 525 -21.65 -2.84 -19.25
C ALA A 525 -20.14 -3.06 -19.15
N ILE A 526 -19.32 -2.03 -19.45
CA ILE A 526 -17.86 -2.09 -19.31
C ILE A 526 -17.47 -2.34 -17.86
N ALA A 527 -18.06 -1.58 -16.91
CA ALA A 527 -17.77 -1.74 -15.49
C ALA A 527 -18.13 -3.15 -14.98
N HIS A 528 -19.28 -3.70 -15.37
CA HIS A 528 -19.68 -5.04 -14.94
C HIS A 528 -18.83 -6.14 -15.60
N ILE A 529 -18.36 -5.99 -16.84
CA ILE A 529 -17.35 -6.87 -17.43
C ILE A 529 -16.08 -6.83 -16.56
N GLY A 530 -15.64 -5.63 -16.18
CA GLY A 530 -14.50 -5.46 -15.28
C GLY A 530 -14.66 -6.18 -13.96
N ILE A 531 -15.82 -6.06 -13.29
CA ILE A 531 -16.12 -6.80 -12.05
C ILE A 531 -16.05 -8.32 -12.26
N GLY A 532 -16.63 -8.83 -13.35
CA GLY A 532 -16.57 -10.26 -13.69
C GLY A 532 -15.12 -10.77 -13.83
N LEU A 533 -14.28 -10.01 -14.53
CA LEU A 533 -12.85 -10.33 -14.68
C LEU A 533 -12.10 -10.19 -13.36
N MET A 534 -12.35 -9.17 -12.55
CA MET A 534 -11.74 -9.03 -11.22
C MET A 534 -12.04 -10.27 -10.36
N LEU A 535 -13.29 -10.71 -10.29
CA LEU A 535 -13.68 -11.87 -9.49
C LEU A 535 -13.01 -13.17 -10.00
N ILE A 536 -12.89 -13.34 -11.31
CA ILE A 536 -12.14 -14.45 -11.90
C ILE A 536 -10.66 -14.36 -11.52
N GLY A 537 -10.06 -13.18 -11.68
CA GLY A 537 -8.65 -12.94 -11.33
C GLY A 537 -8.36 -13.17 -9.85
N ILE A 538 -9.23 -12.71 -8.93
CA ILE A 538 -9.14 -12.96 -7.49
C ILE A 538 -9.22 -14.46 -7.19
N MET A 539 -10.20 -15.15 -7.77
CA MET A 539 -10.37 -16.58 -7.57
C MET A 539 -9.11 -17.36 -7.96
N PHE A 540 -8.53 -17.06 -9.11
CA PHE A 540 -7.31 -17.76 -9.55
C PHE A 540 -6.09 -17.36 -8.74
N SER A 541 -5.81 -16.08 -8.57
CA SER A 541 -4.58 -15.60 -7.93
C SER A 541 -4.51 -15.84 -6.42
N SER A 542 -5.66 -15.95 -5.73
CA SER A 542 -5.74 -16.28 -4.31
C SER A 542 -6.13 -17.72 -4.07
N GLY A 543 -7.16 -18.24 -4.74
CA GLY A 543 -7.71 -19.57 -4.50
C GLY A 543 -6.88 -20.70 -5.10
N TYR A 544 -6.14 -20.45 -6.19
CA TYR A 544 -5.26 -21.41 -6.87
C TYR A 544 -3.79 -20.98 -6.81
N SER A 545 -3.42 -20.13 -5.86
CA SER A 545 -2.03 -19.85 -5.56
C SER A 545 -1.31 -21.14 -5.17
N LYS A 546 -0.11 -21.36 -5.74
CA LYS A 546 0.69 -22.55 -5.48
C LYS A 546 2.00 -22.15 -4.81
N ILE A 547 2.27 -22.70 -3.64
CA ILE A 547 3.56 -22.58 -2.98
C ILE A 547 4.55 -23.47 -3.74
N VAL A 548 5.68 -22.89 -4.16
CA VAL A 548 6.74 -23.60 -4.87
C VAL A 548 7.96 -23.83 -3.99
N SER A 549 8.02 -23.19 -2.84
CA SER A 549 9.06 -23.36 -1.80
C SER A 549 8.69 -24.44 -0.77
N LEU A 550 8.07 -25.54 -1.20
CA LEU A 550 7.70 -26.61 -0.27
C LEU A 550 8.95 -27.28 0.31
N ASN A 551 9.05 -27.31 1.62
CA ASN A 551 10.12 -28.01 2.33
C ASN A 551 9.84 -29.51 2.38
N ASN A 552 10.35 -30.24 1.39
CA ASN A 552 10.27 -31.70 1.30
C ASN A 552 11.54 -32.40 1.79
N THR A 553 12.49 -31.67 2.37
CA THR A 553 13.80 -32.19 2.79
C THR A 553 13.77 -32.87 4.16
N GLY A 554 12.70 -32.67 4.94
CA GLY A 554 12.62 -33.12 6.34
C GLY A 554 13.46 -32.27 7.31
N LEU A 555 14.20 -31.29 6.81
CA LEU A 555 14.89 -30.32 7.65
C LEU A 555 13.86 -29.33 8.21
N LEU A 556 13.73 -29.28 9.53
CA LEU A 556 12.89 -28.29 10.18
C LEU A 556 13.69 -26.99 10.29
N TYR A 557 13.12 -25.92 9.77
CA TYR A 557 13.69 -24.58 9.96
C TYR A 557 13.68 -24.20 11.46
N SER A 558 12.54 -24.37 12.12
CA SER A 558 12.42 -24.16 13.56
C SER A 558 11.53 -25.25 14.17
N ARG A 559 11.96 -25.79 15.32
CA ARG A 559 11.15 -26.74 16.10
C ARG A 559 9.98 -26.07 16.82
N GLU A 560 10.06 -24.75 17.01
CA GLU A 560 9.04 -23.95 17.68
C GLU A 560 7.99 -23.43 16.70
N ALA A 561 8.28 -23.43 15.40
CA ALA A 561 7.37 -23.00 14.34
C ALA A 561 6.32 -24.07 14.02
N SER A 562 5.15 -23.63 13.54
CA SER A 562 4.07 -24.54 13.12
C SER A 562 4.52 -25.48 12.00
N GLU A 563 3.85 -26.65 11.88
CA GLU A 563 4.09 -27.60 10.78
C GLU A 563 3.86 -26.93 9.41
N GLU A 564 2.84 -26.08 9.29
CA GLU A 564 2.54 -25.33 8.08
C GLU A 564 3.66 -24.36 7.72
N TYR A 565 4.20 -23.64 8.70
CA TYR A 565 5.33 -22.74 8.52
C TYR A 565 6.58 -23.48 8.03
N ASN A 566 6.93 -24.60 8.65
CA ASN A 566 8.08 -25.41 8.24
C ASN A 566 7.87 -26.06 6.86
N ARG A 567 6.64 -26.41 6.48
CA ARG A 567 6.29 -27.00 5.17
C ARG A 567 6.42 -25.99 4.04
N ASP A 568 5.95 -24.75 4.25
CA ASP A 568 5.78 -23.75 3.20
C ASP A 568 7.04 -22.88 2.97
N ASN A 569 8.03 -22.99 3.86
CA ASN A 569 9.27 -22.21 3.84
C ASN A 569 10.46 -23.14 3.63
N LEU A 570 11.28 -22.79 2.65
CA LEU A 570 12.42 -23.59 2.23
C LEU A 570 13.72 -23.01 2.76
N LEU A 571 14.48 -23.82 3.48
CA LEU A 571 15.85 -23.50 3.87
C LEU A 571 16.80 -23.78 2.69
N LEU A 572 17.48 -22.74 2.22
CA LEU A 572 18.45 -22.81 1.12
C LEU A 572 19.83 -22.38 1.61
N PHE A 573 20.79 -23.27 1.51
CA PHE A 573 22.21 -22.92 1.64
C PHE A 573 22.73 -22.34 0.32
N ILE A 574 23.71 -21.45 0.43
CA ILE A 574 24.29 -20.80 -0.74
C ILE A 574 24.85 -21.83 -1.74
N ASN A 575 24.52 -21.67 -3.03
CA ASN A 575 24.91 -22.53 -4.14
C ASN A 575 24.46 -23.99 -4.02
N GLU A 576 23.47 -24.28 -3.18
CA GLU A 576 22.88 -25.62 -3.08
C GLU A 576 21.47 -25.64 -3.70
N PRO A 577 21.31 -26.11 -4.94
CA PRO A 577 19.99 -26.17 -5.59
C PRO A 577 19.07 -27.21 -4.95
N ARG A 578 17.79 -26.89 -4.83
CA ARG A 578 16.73 -27.78 -4.31
C ARG A 578 15.59 -27.92 -5.31
N SER A 579 15.28 -29.15 -5.68
CA SER A 579 14.19 -29.42 -6.66
C SER A 579 12.87 -29.70 -5.96
N MET A 580 11.81 -28.92 -6.27
CA MET A 580 10.47 -29.09 -5.73
C MET A 580 9.41 -28.42 -6.58
N ALA A 581 8.20 -28.94 -6.52
CA ALA A 581 6.99 -28.35 -7.14
C ALA A 581 7.13 -27.99 -8.64
N GLY A 582 8.09 -28.62 -9.35
CA GLY A 582 8.38 -28.32 -10.76
C GLY A 582 9.40 -27.22 -10.99
N TYR A 583 10.11 -26.80 -9.93
CA TYR A 583 11.22 -25.86 -9.99
C TYR A 583 12.44 -26.42 -9.30
N GLU A 584 13.60 -26.01 -9.78
CA GLU A 584 14.85 -26.05 -9.05
C GLU A 584 15.12 -24.66 -8.52
N ILE A 585 15.24 -24.52 -7.19
CA ILE A 585 15.41 -23.24 -6.52
C ILE A 585 16.81 -23.22 -5.91
N GLU A 586 17.55 -22.13 -6.16
CA GLU A 586 18.94 -21.98 -5.72
C GLU A 586 19.15 -20.57 -5.19
N TYR A 587 19.83 -20.45 -4.05
CA TYR A 587 20.31 -19.19 -3.48
C TYR A 587 21.74 -18.91 -3.96
N LYS A 588 21.95 -17.78 -4.63
CA LYS A 588 23.23 -17.36 -5.23
C LYS A 588 24.00 -16.32 -4.41
N GLY A 589 23.62 -16.08 -3.18
CA GLY A 589 24.24 -15.11 -2.30
C GLY A 589 23.52 -13.75 -2.29
N ASP A 590 23.98 -12.89 -1.38
CA ASP A 590 23.46 -11.54 -1.23
C ASP A 590 24.05 -10.57 -2.27
N ARG A 591 23.35 -9.46 -2.49
CA ARG A 591 23.72 -8.39 -3.41
C ARG A 591 23.46 -7.04 -2.76
N LEU A 592 24.32 -6.07 -3.08
CA LEU A 592 24.14 -4.67 -2.72
C LEU A 592 23.69 -3.87 -3.93
N GLU A 593 22.90 -2.83 -3.71
CA GLU A 593 22.45 -1.94 -4.76
C GLU A 593 23.42 -0.77 -4.91
N ALA A 594 23.88 -0.53 -6.14
CA ALA A 594 24.66 0.65 -6.47
C ALA A 594 23.75 1.88 -6.58
N ARG A 595 24.16 3.01 -5.98
CA ARG A 595 23.33 4.23 -5.94
C ARG A 595 23.33 4.98 -7.27
N GLU A 596 24.48 5.09 -7.93
CA GLU A 596 24.65 5.89 -9.15
C GLU A 596 24.18 5.19 -10.44
N LYS A 597 24.22 3.86 -10.45
CA LYS A 597 23.87 3.05 -11.61
C LYS A 597 22.94 1.92 -11.22
N ALA A 598 21.85 1.76 -11.96
CA ALA A 598 20.92 0.67 -11.70
C ALA A 598 21.59 -0.70 -11.89
N GLY A 599 21.76 -1.43 -10.81
CA GLY A 599 22.37 -2.76 -10.82
C GLY A 599 22.80 -3.23 -9.46
N PHE A 600 23.03 -4.54 -9.38
CA PHE A 600 23.46 -5.21 -8.16
C PHE A 600 24.94 -5.56 -8.20
N VAL A 601 25.57 -5.47 -7.04
CA VAL A 601 27.00 -5.73 -6.82
C VAL A 601 27.15 -6.86 -5.82
N ASN A 602 28.03 -7.81 -6.13
CA ASN A 602 28.39 -8.87 -5.19
C ASN A 602 29.32 -8.29 -4.11
N PRO A 603 29.01 -8.45 -2.81
CA PRO A 603 29.89 -8.00 -1.73
C PRO A 603 31.31 -8.54 -1.79
N ASN A 604 31.52 -9.72 -2.40
CA ASN A 604 32.84 -10.30 -2.58
C ASN A 604 33.73 -9.56 -3.61
N ASP A 605 33.12 -8.74 -4.48
CA ASP A 605 33.77 -8.01 -5.56
C ASP A 605 34.16 -6.58 -5.18
N ILE A 606 33.92 -6.19 -3.94
CA ILE A 606 34.16 -4.84 -3.42
C ILE A 606 34.98 -4.86 -2.12
N GLU A 607 35.52 -3.71 -1.78
CA GLU A 607 36.17 -3.42 -0.51
C GLU A 607 35.45 -2.25 0.14
N PHE A 608 34.99 -2.46 1.39
CA PHE A 608 34.35 -1.42 2.18
C PHE A 608 35.39 -0.41 2.66
N THR A 609 35.01 0.88 2.67
CA THR A 609 35.82 1.98 3.19
C THR A 609 35.41 2.33 4.61
N ASP A 610 36.05 3.34 5.22
CA ASP A 610 35.63 3.87 6.54
C ASP A 610 34.25 4.54 6.46
N ASP A 611 33.81 4.94 5.29
CA ASP A 611 32.45 5.43 5.02
C ASP A 611 31.57 4.25 4.59
N PRO A 612 30.52 3.89 5.35
CA PRO A 612 29.67 2.75 5.04
C PRO A 612 28.93 2.86 3.72
N PHE A 613 28.79 4.06 3.16
CA PHE A 613 28.13 4.32 1.86
C PHE A 613 29.09 4.18 0.67
N MET A 614 30.40 4.16 0.91
CA MET A 614 31.42 4.17 -0.14
C MET A 614 32.17 2.83 -0.20
N VAL A 615 32.29 2.28 -1.39
CA VAL A 615 33.01 1.02 -1.64
C VAL A 615 33.96 1.16 -2.83
N VAL A 616 34.97 0.31 -2.88
CA VAL A 616 35.94 0.24 -4.00
C VAL A 616 35.78 -1.09 -4.72
N ALA A 617 35.66 -1.06 -6.03
CA ALA A 617 35.59 -2.26 -6.87
C ALA A 617 36.97 -3.00 -6.86
N ARG A 618 37.00 -4.27 -6.47
CA ARG A 618 38.19 -5.12 -6.57
C ARG A 618 38.49 -5.58 -7.97
N LYS A 619 37.45 -5.72 -8.80
CA LYS A 619 37.50 -6.11 -10.22
C LYS A 619 36.43 -5.38 -11.01
N ASP A 620 36.42 -5.54 -12.35
CA ASP A 620 35.35 -5.03 -13.18
C ASP A 620 34.00 -5.63 -12.75
N ILE A 621 33.05 -4.78 -12.43
CA ILE A 621 31.70 -5.19 -12.01
C ILE A 621 30.79 -5.15 -13.23
N VAL A 622 30.17 -6.30 -13.53
CA VAL A 622 29.27 -6.48 -14.67
C VAL A 622 27.89 -6.93 -14.18
N TYR A 623 26.83 -6.24 -14.60
CA TYR A 623 25.45 -6.61 -14.33
C TYR A 623 24.64 -6.60 -15.64
N ASN A 624 23.87 -7.66 -15.90
CA ASN A 624 23.08 -7.81 -17.15
C ASN A 624 23.90 -7.53 -18.45
N LYS A 625 25.13 -8.03 -18.53
CA LYS A 625 26.08 -7.84 -19.63
C LYS A 625 26.60 -6.39 -19.79
N ASN A 626 26.19 -5.48 -18.93
CA ASN A 626 26.69 -4.11 -18.92
C ASN A 626 27.74 -3.95 -17.84
N LYS A 627 28.88 -3.34 -18.19
CA LYS A 627 29.90 -3.00 -17.18
C LYS A 627 29.40 -1.79 -16.38
N LEU A 628 29.21 -1.98 -15.08
CA LEU A 628 28.83 -0.92 -14.15
C LEU A 628 30.06 -0.11 -13.71
N PHE A 629 31.09 -0.78 -13.19
CA PHE A 629 32.29 -0.15 -12.65
C PHE A 629 33.56 -0.87 -13.11
N HIS A 630 34.68 -0.15 -13.17
CA HIS A 630 36.00 -0.70 -13.41
C HIS A 630 36.67 -1.09 -12.11
N ALA A 631 37.67 -1.97 -12.19
CA ALA A 631 38.52 -2.27 -11.05
C ALA A 631 39.15 -0.98 -10.48
N ASN A 632 39.15 -0.82 -9.17
CA ASN A 632 39.54 0.36 -8.37
C ASN A 632 38.65 1.61 -8.51
N ASP A 633 37.48 1.53 -9.17
CA ASP A 633 36.50 2.60 -9.08
C ASP A 633 35.90 2.65 -7.68
N THR A 634 35.75 3.86 -7.14
CA THR A 634 35.03 4.12 -5.89
C THR A 634 33.62 4.59 -6.25
N PHE A 635 32.61 4.02 -5.61
CA PHE A 635 31.19 4.34 -5.88
C PHE A 635 30.34 4.19 -4.62
N GLU A 636 29.14 4.80 -4.68
CA GLU A 636 28.17 4.75 -3.58
C GLU A 636 27.24 3.52 -3.69
N ILE A 637 26.92 2.95 -2.52
CA ILE A 637 25.93 1.88 -2.35
C ILE A 637 24.84 2.32 -1.34
N PHE A 638 23.78 1.53 -1.27
CA PHE A 638 22.80 1.58 -0.18
C PHE A 638 23.10 0.46 0.81
N PRO A 639 23.90 0.71 1.88
CA PRO A 639 24.34 -0.36 2.79
C PRO A 639 23.20 -1.00 3.57
N GLU A 640 22.11 -0.26 3.79
CA GLU A 640 20.89 -0.72 4.43
C GLU A 640 20.06 -1.69 3.58
N ASN A 641 20.25 -1.70 2.25
CA ASN A 641 19.50 -2.54 1.31
C ASN A 641 20.29 -3.76 0.91
N ARG A 642 19.90 -4.93 1.39
CA ARG A 642 20.44 -6.22 0.94
C ARG A 642 19.41 -6.97 0.11
N TYR A 643 19.81 -7.42 -1.06
CA TYR A 643 19.03 -8.22 -1.98
C TYR A 643 19.57 -9.63 -2.01
N TYR A 644 18.69 -10.63 -2.06
CA TYR A 644 19.08 -12.03 -2.05
C TYR A 644 18.77 -12.63 -3.41
N GLU A 645 19.80 -13.07 -4.15
CA GLU A 645 19.62 -13.62 -5.48
C GLU A 645 19.07 -15.05 -5.40
N ILE A 646 17.78 -15.20 -5.75
CA ILE A 646 17.10 -16.50 -5.79
C ILE A 646 16.84 -16.86 -7.25
N GLN A 647 17.45 -17.93 -7.71
CA GLN A 647 17.28 -18.45 -9.06
C GLN A 647 16.24 -19.59 -9.05
N LEU A 648 15.19 -19.47 -9.86
CA LEU A 648 14.19 -20.51 -10.08
C LEU A 648 14.32 -21.01 -11.52
N THR A 649 14.65 -22.29 -11.67
CA THR A 649 14.75 -22.97 -12.96
C THR A 649 13.56 -23.89 -13.12
N GLY A 650 12.64 -23.60 -14.06
CA GLY A 650 11.47 -24.43 -14.34
C GLY A 650 11.85 -25.71 -15.07
N THR A 651 10.94 -26.72 -15.07
CA THR A 651 11.12 -28.01 -15.76
C THR A 651 11.42 -27.88 -17.25
N GLY A 652 11.04 -26.74 -17.89
CA GLY A 652 11.37 -26.43 -19.28
C GLY A 652 12.74 -25.75 -19.47
N GLY A 653 13.57 -25.68 -18.44
CA GLY A 653 14.88 -24.99 -18.47
C GLY A 653 14.81 -23.47 -18.47
N GLN A 654 13.63 -22.87 -18.28
CA GLN A 654 13.48 -21.43 -18.16
C GLN A 654 14.01 -20.99 -16.80
N LYS A 655 14.96 -20.06 -16.80
CA LYS A 655 15.54 -19.47 -15.59
C LYS A 655 14.90 -18.12 -15.27
N HIS A 656 14.48 -17.97 -14.03
CA HIS A 656 13.94 -16.72 -13.48
C HIS A 656 14.78 -16.37 -12.25
N THR A 657 15.31 -15.15 -12.23
CA THR A 657 16.07 -14.65 -11.07
C THR A 657 15.21 -13.61 -10.37
N LEU A 658 15.08 -13.75 -9.06
CA LEU A 658 14.37 -12.85 -8.16
C LEU A 658 15.36 -12.31 -7.12
N PHE A 659 15.15 -11.05 -6.72
CA PHE A 659 15.98 -10.33 -5.77
C PHE A 659 15.12 -9.80 -4.60
N PRO A 660 14.49 -10.65 -3.78
CA PRO A 660 13.83 -10.19 -2.58
C PRO A 660 14.79 -9.42 -1.69
N ARG A 661 14.30 -8.34 -1.07
CA ARG A 661 15.10 -7.38 -0.31
C ARG A 661 14.84 -7.53 1.19
N ILE A 662 15.92 -7.41 1.97
CA ILE A 662 15.85 -7.05 3.38
C ILE A 662 16.51 -5.69 3.54
N GLN A 663 15.80 -4.77 4.17
CA GLN A 663 16.29 -3.46 4.52
C GLN A 663 16.47 -3.39 6.04
N ASP A 664 17.67 -3.08 6.49
CA ASP A 664 17.98 -2.87 7.90
C ASP A 664 17.95 -1.37 8.21
N ASN A 665 17.02 -0.99 9.08
CA ASN A 665 16.89 0.39 9.52
C ASN A 665 17.21 0.45 11.02
N PRO A 666 18.20 1.26 11.43
CA PRO A 666 18.65 1.34 12.83
C PRO A 666 17.56 1.72 13.84
N THR A 667 16.53 2.44 13.37
CA THR A 667 15.41 2.94 14.23
C THR A 667 14.16 2.08 14.15
N MET A 668 13.92 1.41 13.02
CA MET A 668 12.68 0.67 12.74
C MET A 668 12.88 -0.85 12.65
N GLY A 669 14.13 -1.33 12.68
CA GLY A 669 14.48 -2.73 12.53
C GLY A 669 14.44 -3.24 11.08
N MET A 670 14.51 -4.55 10.91
CA MET A 670 14.54 -5.19 9.60
C MET A 670 13.17 -5.23 8.93
N ALA A 671 13.11 -4.82 7.67
CA ALA A 671 11.93 -4.89 6.81
C ALA A 671 12.20 -5.77 5.60
N ALA A 672 11.41 -6.83 5.41
CA ALA A 672 11.48 -7.71 4.26
C ALA A 672 10.51 -7.28 3.18
N SER A 673 10.98 -7.18 1.94
CA SER A 673 10.15 -6.91 0.74
C SER A 673 10.32 -8.03 -0.27
N PRO A 674 9.23 -8.47 -0.94
CA PRO A 674 9.30 -9.48 -1.98
C PRO A 674 9.91 -8.95 -3.27
N ASP A 675 10.27 -9.88 -4.17
CA ASP A 675 10.43 -9.60 -5.59
C ASP A 675 9.48 -10.45 -6.43
N ILE A 676 9.06 -9.92 -7.56
CA ILE A 676 7.99 -10.48 -8.38
C ILE A 676 8.43 -10.52 -9.85
N LYS A 677 8.55 -11.72 -10.38
CA LYS A 677 8.67 -11.91 -11.82
C LYS A 677 7.29 -12.02 -12.45
N ARG A 678 6.92 -11.00 -13.21
CA ARG A 678 5.62 -10.91 -13.88
C ARG A 678 5.65 -11.63 -15.22
N ASP A 679 4.63 -12.45 -15.46
CA ASP A 679 4.35 -13.07 -16.75
C ASP A 679 2.83 -12.92 -17.04
N ILE A 680 2.44 -13.06 -18.31
CA ILE A 680 1.04 -12.90 -18.74
C ILE A 680 0.12 -13.90 -18.03
N SER A 681 0.58 -15.14 -17.85
CA SER A 681 -0.22 -16.24 -17.30
C SER A 681 -0.15 -16.36 -15.78
N LYS A 682 0.96 -15.95 -15.17
CA LYS A 682 1.21 -16.05 -13.73
C LYS A 682 2.34 -15.15 -13.31
N ASP A 683 2.32 -14.75 -12.06
CA ASP A 683 3.48 -14.13 -11.41
C ASP A 683 4.21 -15.17 -10.55
N LEU A 684 5.55 -15.09 -10.54
CA LEU A 684 6.39 -15.75 -9.55
C LEU A 684 6.74 -14.72 -8.48
N TYR A 685 6.39 -15.01 -7.25
CA TYR A 685 6.59 -14.18 -6.08
C TYR A 685 7.54 -14.89 -5.13
N ALA A 686 8.54 -14.18 -4.61
CA ALA A 686 9.41 -14.70 -3.57
C ALA A 686 9.75 -13.63 -2.54
N HIS A 687 9.84 -14.02 -1.26
CA HIS A 687 10.36 -13.18 -0.19
C HIS A 687 11.21 -13.99 0.77
N ILE A 688 12.09 -13.30 1.47
CA ILE A 688 12.90 -13.87 2.54
C ILE A 688 12.08 -13.87 3.82
N VAL A 689 12.03 -15.01 4.47
CA VAL A 689 11.31 -15.22 5.74
C VAL A 689 12.25 -15.09 6.91
N ASP A 690 13.47 -15.61 6.74
CA ASP A 690 14.56 -15.52 7.72
C ASP A 690 15.90 -15.74 7.04
N LEU A 691 16.96 -15.36 7.70
CA LEU A 691 18.33 -15.44 7.17
C LEU A 691 19.35 -15.71 8.26
N ASN A 692 20.50 -16.19 7.85
CA ASN A 692 21.66 -16.24 8.73
C ASN A 692 22.11 -14.81 9.04
N ASP A 693 22.29 -14.50 10.32
CA ASP A 693 22.90 -13.25 10.76
C ASP A 693 24.41 -13.44 10.83
N PRO A 694 25.20 -12.91 9.86
CA PRO A 694 26.65 -13.12 9.83
C PRO A 694 27.36 -12.55 11.06
N GLU A 695 26.75 -11.54 11.73
CA GLU A 695 27.33 -10.91 12.91
C GLU A 695 27.17 -11.76 14.17
N LYS A 696 26.17 -12.63 14.21
CA LYS A 696 25.92 -13.58 15.32
C LYS A 696 26.65 -14.91 15.16
N ALA A 697 27.13 -15.23 13.95
CA ALA A 697 27.80 -16.48 13.67
C ALA A 697 29.24 -16.44 14.19
N GLU A 698 29.54 -17.11 15.32
CA GLU A 698 30.91 -17.25 15.87
C GLU A 698 31.71 -18.22 15.00
N TRP A 699 32.98 -17.83 14.70
CA TRP A 699 33.93 -18.69 14.09
C TRP A 699 34.43 -19.73 15.09
N SER A 700 34.61 -20.98 14.64
CA SER A 700 35.29 -21.99 15.45
C SER A 700 36.73 -21.55 15.80
N LYS A 701 37.31 -22.10 16.86
CA LYS A 701 38.73 -21.89 17.13
C LYS A 701 39.53 -22.39 15.94
N PRO A 702 40.56 -21.64 15.50
CA PRO A 702 41.38 -22.04 14.36
C PRO A 702 42.11 -23.36 14.62
N GLU A 703 41.89 -24.33 13.74
CA GLU A 703 42.66 -25.56 13.69
C GLU A 703 43.97 -25.28 12.94
N GLU A 704 45.10 -25.49 13.59
CA GLU A 704 46.42 -25.25 12.99
C GLU A 704 46.92 -26.47 12.22
N ILE A 705 47.25 -26.24 10.95
CA ILE A 705 47.90 -27.24 10.08
C ILE A 705 49.21 -26.67 9.53
N LYS A 706 50.18 -27.55 9.26
CA LYS A 706 51.43 -27.19 8.59
C LYS A 706 51.45 -27.75 7.19
N VAL A 707 51.65 -26.89 6.22
CA VAL A 707 51.64 -27.26 4.81
C VAL A 707 52.89 -26.72 4.09
N THR A 708 53.26 -27.38 2.99
CA THR A 708 54.27 -26.88 2.05
C THR A 708 53.61 -26.38 0.77
N ALA A 709 54.33 -25.58 -0.02
CA ALA A 709 53.80 -25.13 -1.31
C ALA A 709 53.46 -26.34 -2.21
N ASN A 710 52.34 -26.26 -2.91
CA ASN A 710 51.74 -27.30 -3.76
C ASN A 710 51.26 -28.58 -3.03
N GLN A 711 51.21 -28.57 -1.70
CA GLN A 711 50.69 -29.67 -0.91
C GLN A 711 49.16 -29.53 -0.77
N GLU A 712 48.42 -30.60 -1.08
CA GLU A 712 46.98 -30.69 -0.79
C GLU A 712 46.74 -30.95 0.70
N PHE A 713 45.69 -30.33 1.22
CA PHE A 713 45.22 -30.48 2.58
C PHE A 713 43.69 -30.30 2.62
N PHE A 714 43.10 -30.61 3.76
CA PHE A 714 41.70 -30.38 3.98
C PHE A 714 41.48 -29.08 4.76
N ALA A 715 40.72 -28.13 4.21
CA ALA A 715 40.21 -27.00 4.94
C ALA A 715 38.74 -27.31 5.28
N ASN A 716 38.49 -27.78 6.51
CA ASN A 716 37.27 -28.44 6.90
C ASN A 716 37.00 -29.63 5.93
N ASP A 717 35.87 -29.67 5.23
CA ASP A 717 35.53 -30.74 4.30
C ASP A 717 36.00 -30.51 2.84
N TYR A 718 36.76 -29.42 2.60
CA TYR A 718 37.16 -29.00 1.24
C TYR A 718 38.63 -29.27 0.95
N VAL A 719 38.90 -29.94 -0.19
CA VAL A 719 40.27 -30.13 -0.68
C VAL A 719 40.87 -28.78 -1.06
N SER A 720 41.96 -28.44 -0.45
CA SER A 720 42.63 -27.14 -0.63
C SER A 720 44.11 -27.35 -0.93
N ALA A 721 44.76 -26.40 -1.59
CA ALA A 721 46.21 -26.45 -1.85
C ALA A 721 46.82 -25.05 -1.75
N LEU A 722 47.95 -24.94 -1.07
CA LEU A 722 48.76 -23.74 -1.04
C LEU A 722 49.56 -23.62 -2.35
N GLU A 723 49.08 -22.80 -3.32
CA GLU A 723 49.76 -22.72 -4.64
C GLU A 723 51.06 -21.92 -4.59
N LYS A 724 51.02 -20.75 -3.99
CA LYS A 724 52.18 -19.86 -3.87
C LYS A 724 52.05 -18.94 -2.67
N VAL A 725 53.19 -18.41 -2.29
CA VAL A 725 53.31 -17.37 -1.27
C VAL A 725 54.15 -16.24 -1.86
N GLU A 726 53.69 -15.02 -1.79
CA GLU A 726 54.38 -13.88 -2.35
C GLU A 726 54.46 -12.70 -1.38
N ARG A 727 55.53 -11.91 -1.50
CA ARG A 727 55.67 -10.67 -0.74
C ARG A 727 54.81 -9.58 -1.34
N VAL A 728 54.10 -8.87 -0.48
CA VAL A 728 53.30 -7.72 -0.90
C VAL A 728 53.85 -6.43 -0.26
N PHE A 729 53.69 -5.31 -1.02
CA PHE A 729 54.27 -4.01 -0.62
C PHE A 729 53.17 -3.00 -0.25
N SER A 730 51.92 -3.42 -0.33
CA SER A 730 50.77 -2.65 0.17
C SER A 730 49.65 -3.59 0.63
N ILE A 731 48.84 -3.15 1.58
CA ILE A 731 47.67 -3.87 2.09
C ILE A 731 46.50 -2.89 1.94
N GLY A 732 45.65 -3.12 0.95
CA GLY A 732 44.64 -2.15 0.55
C GLY A 732 45.28 -0.77 0.24
N PRO A 733 44.75 0.34 0.79
CA PRO A 733 45.32 1.67 0.55
C PRO A 733 46.63 1.96 1.31
N VAL A 734 47.03 1.07 2.23
CA VAL A 734 48.20 1.28 3.11
C VAL A 734 49.45 0.78 2.41
N LYS A 735 50.37 1.70 2.06
CA LYS A 735 51.74 1.35 1.63
C LYS A 735 52.60 0.95 2.82
N LEU A 736 53.33 -0.13 2.64
CA LEU A 736 54.25 -0.65 3.65
C LEU A 736 55.61 0.02 3.56
N ASP A 737 56.25 0.28 4.70
CA ASP A 737 57.59 0.83 4.73
C ASP A 737 58.66 -0.26 4.37
N SER A 738 59.88 0.17 4.04
CA SER A 738 60.97 -0.76 3.67
C SER A 738 61.34 -1.75 4.79
N SER A 739 61.02 -1.40 6.03
CA SER A 739 61.22 -2.25 7.23
C SER A 739 60.08 -3.23 7.49
N ASP A 740 58.95 -3.08 6.86
CA ASP A 740 57.78 -3.91 7.02
C ASP A 740 57.85 -5.13 6.09
N VAL A 741 57.40 -6.26 6.57
CA VAL A 741 57.30 -7.50 5.79
C VAL A 741 55.88 -7.96 5.76
N ALA A 742 55.23 -8.00 4.58
CA ALA A 742 53.94 -8.63 4.39
C ALA A 742 54.02 -9.74 3.37
N VAL A 743 53.34 -10.84 3.64
CA VAL A 743 53.32 -12.04 2.85
C VAL A 743 51.90 -12.49 2.66
N LYS A 744 51.51 -12.67 1.40
CA LYS A 744 50.18 -13.15 0.99
C LYS A 744 50.33 -14.62 0.54
N ALA A 745 49.50 -15.49 1.10
CA ALA A 745 49.39 -16.87 0.60
C ALA A 745 48.21 -16.94 -0.42
N HIS A 746 48.40 -17.68 -1.50
CA HIS A 746 47.35 -18.02 -2.44
C HIS A 746 46.96 -19.48 -2.23
N ILE A 747 45.81 -19.69 -1.68
CA ILE A 747 45.27 -21.00 -1.31
C ILE A 747 44.04 -21.28 -2.21
N ARG A 748 44.20 -22.28 -3.08
CA ARG A 748 43.07 -22.77 -3.85
C ARG A 748 42.24 -23.70 -2.96
N VAL A 749 40.95 -23.44 -2.91
CA VAL A 749 39.94 -24.23 -2.19
C VAL A 749 38.93 -24.74 -3.20
N LYS A 750 38.79 -26.05 -3.27
CA LYS A 750 37.87 -26.72 -4.23
C LYS A 750 36.54 -26.91 -3.54
N GLY A 751 35.58 -26.05 -3.90
CA GLY A 751 34.19 -26.22 -3.52
C GLY A 751 33.49 -27.30 -4.36
N GLU A 752 32.26 -27.59 -4.05
CA GLU A 752 31.47 -28.62 -4.78
C GLU A 752 31.13 -28.19 -6.21
N TYR A 753 30.92 -26.88 -6.43
CA TYR A 753 30.46 -26.32 -7.73
C TYR A 753 31.49 -25.36 -8.33
N GLU A 754 32.32 -24.71 -7.54
CA GLU A 754 33.29 -23.70 -7.98
C GLU A 754 34.61 -23.82 -7.19
N GLU A 755 35.72 -23.30 -7.77
CA GLU A 755 36.99 -23.18 -7.09
C GLU A 755 37.19 -21.75 -6.60
N TYR A 756 37.73 -21.61 -5.38
CA TYR A 756 37.96 -20.32 -4.71
C TYR A 756 39.45 -20.13 -4.49
N ILE A 757 39.93 -18.90 -4.56
CA ILE A 757 41.31 -18.53 -4.20
C ILE A 757 41.21 -17.66 -2.96
N ALA A 758 41.70 -18.20 -1.84
CA ALA A 758 41.80 -17.46 -0.59
C ALA A 758 43.18 -16.82 -0.46
N GLU A 759 43.23 -15.58 -0.02
CA GLU A 759 44.47 -14.76 0.03
C GLU A 759 44.73 -14.19 1.44
N PRO A 760 44.94 -15.01 2.48
CA PRO A 760 45.27 -14.51 3.80
C PRO A 760 46.67 -13.86 3.81
N ILE A 761 46.84 -12.79 4.62
CA ILE A 761 48.07 -12.02 4.72
C ILE A 761 48.66 -12.12 6.11
N PHE A 762 49.98 -12.38 6.17
CA PHE A 762 50.77 -12.30 7.37
C PHE A 762 51.65 -11.06 7.26
N VAL A 763 51.64 -10.19 8.28
CA VAL A 763 52.39 -8.94 8.24
C VAL A 763 53.19 -8.74 9.53
N ILE A 764 54.43 -8.28 9.39
CA ILE A 764 55.26 -7.81 10.49
C ILE A 764 55.47 -6.30 10.27
N ARG A 765 54.92 -5.49 11.16
CA ARG A 765 55.07 -4.03 11.16
C ARG A 765 55.47 -3.56 12.56
N ASN A 766 56.51 -2.73 12.66
CA ASN A 766 56.98 -2.21 13.94
C ASN A 766 57.28 -3.34 15.00
N ARG A 767 57.79 -4.48 14.56
CA ARG A 767 58.03 -5.71 15.38
C ARG A 767 56.75 -6.36 15.94
N MET A 768 55.59 -5.93 15.53
CA MET A 768 54.32 -6.58 15.83
C MET A 768 53.88 -7.47 14.67
N VAL A 769 53.31 -8.62 15.00
CA VAL A 769 52.78 -9.58 14.04
C VAL A 769 51.28 -9.34 13.89
N GLY A 770 50.87 -9.01 12.69
CA GLY A 770 49.48 -8.94 12.27
C GLY A 770 49.12 -10.13 11.38
N ARG A 771 47.89 -10.59 11.47
CA ARG A 771 47.32 -11.64 10.63
C ARG A 771 46.01 -11.16 10.07
N ILE A 772 45.89 -11.14 8.76
CA ILE A 772 44.66 -10.77 8.09
C ILE A 772 44.08 -12.05 7.50
N PRO A 773 43.01 -12.59 8.07
CA PRO A 773 42.37 -13.79 7.57
C PRO A 773 41.65 -13.51 6.24
N TYR A 774 41.44 -14.55 5.46
CA TYR A 774 40.58 -14.52 4.27
C TYR A 774 39.37 -15.42 4.48
N GLU A 775 38.20 -14.88 4.26
CA GLU A 775 36.92 -15.57 4.42
C GLU A 775 36.41 -16.06 3.08
N VAL A 776 36.18 -17.37 2.94
CA VAL A 776 35.46 -17.96 1.82
C VAL A 776 34.03 -18.17 2.29
N ARG A 777 33.21 -17.13 2.10
CA ARG A 777 31.84 -17.06 2.65
C ARG A 777 30.96 -18.21 2.20
N ASP A 778 31.01 -18.55 0.93
CA ASP A 778 30.22 -19.60 0.31
C ASP A 778 30.47 -20.99 0.90
N LEU A 779 31.64 -21.19 1.46
CA LEU A 779 32.05 -22.45 2.08
C LEU A 779 32.00 -22.42 3.61
N GLY A 780 31.75 -21.25 4.22
CA GLY A 780 31.73 -21.06 5.66
C GLY A 780 33.10 -21.32 6.30
N ILE A 781 34.20 -21.06 5.60
CA ILE A 781 35.57 -21.25 6.12
C ILE A 781 36.34 -19.92 6.10
N GLN A 782 37.23 -19.80 7.08
CA GLN A 782 38.19 -18.71 7.18
C GLN A 782 39.57 -19.25 7.26
N LEU A 783 40.47 -18.80 6.40
CA LEU A 783 41.85 -19.19 6.33
C LEU A 783 42.75 -18.07 6.86
N THR A 784 43.68 -18.40 7.75
CA THR A 784 44.60 -17.45 8.36
C THR A 784 46.02 -17.96 8.22
N LEU A 785 46.96 -17.17 7.69
CA LEU A 785 48.37 -17.50 7.70
C LEU A 785 48.93 -17.17 9.10
N LEU A 786 49.14 -18.22 9.94
CA LEU A 786 49.50 -18.06 11.33
C LEU A 786 51.00 -17.83 11.50
N ASN A 787 51.84 -18.57 10.77
CA ASN A 787 53.28 -18.48 10.84
C ASN A 787 53.97 -18.99 9.56
N ILE A 788 55.21 -18.56 9.37
CA ILE A 788 56.09 -18.96 8.28
C ILE A 788 57.33 -19.57 8.90
N HIS A 789 57.72 -20.78 8.45
CA HIS A 789 58.89 -21.53 8.90
C HIS A 789 59.92 -21.59 7.76
N PRO A 790 60.81 -20.60 7.63
CA PRO A 790 61.79 -20.55 6.51
C PRO A 790 62.72 -21.71 6.46
N GLU A 791 63.09 -22.26 7.62
CA GLU A 791 64.04 -23.36 7.73
C GLU A 791 63.56 -24.70 7.17
N THR A 792 62.20 -24.90 7.21
CA THR A 792 61.56 -26.13 6.75
C THR A 792 60.74 -25.93 5.52
N ASN A 793 60.62 -24.68 4.98
CA ASN A 793 59.76 -24.26 3.91
C ASN A 793 58.30 -24.64 4.15
N GLN A 794 57.87 -24.56 5.43
CA GLN A 794 56.52 -24.86 5.86
C GLN A 794 55.76 -23.58 6.25
N PHE A 795 54.43 -23.62 6.10
CA PHE A 795 53.53 -22.55 6.47
C PHE A 795 52.46 -23.08 7.43
N SER A 796 52.33 -22.44 8.60
CA SER A 796 51.22 -22.73 9.51
C SER A 796 49.95 -21.99 9.09
N LEU A 797 48.90 -22.71 8.75
CA LEU A 797 47.60 -22.18 8.42
C LEU A 797 46.61 -22.47 9.54
N GLY A 798 45.82 -21.48 9.91
CA GLY A 798 44.67 -21.64 10.80
C GLY A 798 43.39 -21.73 9.96
N ILE A 799 42.61 -22.76 10.21
CA ILE A 799 41.34 -23.03 9.56
C ILE A 799 40.26 -22.87 10.60
N SER A 800 39.35 -21.89 10.38
CA SER A 800 38.14 -21.73 11.19
C SER A 800 36.92 -21.98 10.31
N SER A 801 35.91 -22.59 10.87
CA SER A 801 34.64 -22.87 10.19
C SER A 801 33.48 -22.24 10.94
N ARG A 802 32.44 -21.88 10.20
CA ARG A 802 31.14 -21.49 10.70
C ARG A 802 30.02 -22.12 9.84
N GLN A 803 28.78 -22.01 10.28
CA GLN A 803 27.66 -22.45 9.46
C GLN A 803 27.66 -21.73 8.11
N LYS A 804 27.44 -22.46 7.01
CA LYS A 804 27.29 -21.89 5.66
C LYS A 804 26.19 -20.85 5.67
N ASP A 805 26.36 -19.87 4.82
CA ASP A 805 25.33 -18.86 4.61
C ASP A 805 24.03 -19.48 4.07
N TYR A 806 22.90 -19.09 4.64
CA TYR A 806 21.59 -19.60 4.25
C TYR A 806 20.51 -18.54 4.32
N VAL A 807 19.45 -18.78 3.56
CA VAL A 807 18.22 -18.02 3.62
C VAL A 807 17.02 -18.96 3.74
N VAL A 808 15.97 -18.50 4.40
CA VAL A 808 14.67 -19.16 4.39
C VAL A 808 13.76 -18.39 3.45
N VAL A 809 13.31 -19.06 2.39
CA VAL A 809 12.55 -18.44 1.30
C VAL A 809 11.13 -18.98 1.26
N LYS A 810 10.17 -18.08 1.08
CA LYS A 810 8.82 -18.44 0.65
C LYS A 810 8.62 -17.96 -0.78
N ALA A 811 8.33 -18.89 -1.68
CA ALA A 811 8.08 -18.61 -3.08
C ALA A 811 6.75 -19.23 -3.54
N MET A 812 6.01 -18.51 -4.37
CA MET A 812 4.70 -18.94 -4.85
C MET A 812 4.39 -18.48 -6.27
N GLU A 813 3.54 -19.24 -6.94
CA GLU A 813 2.90 -18.86 -8.19
C GLU A 813 1.54 -18.21 -7.93
N LYS A 814 1.27 -17.09 -8.63
CA LYS A 814 -0.01 -16.38 -8.62
C LYS A 814 -0.63 -16.43 -10.02
N PRO A 815 -1.44 -17.44 -10.34
CA PRO A 815 -1.99 -17.59 -11.67
C PRO A 815 -3.03 -16.52 -11.98
N LEU A 816 -3.03 -16.02 -13.22
CA LEU A 816 -4.01 -15.07 -13.78
C LEU A 816 -4.23 -13.78 -12.98
N ILE A 817 -3.27 -13.33 -12.17
CA ILE A 817 -3.37 -12.07 -11.42
C ILE A 817 -3.56 -10.87 -12.36
N ASN A 818 -3.02 -10.92 -13.58
CA ASN A 818 -3.19 -9.88 -14.59
C ASN A 818 -4.65 -9.71 -15.04
N VAL A 819 -5.48 -10.74 -14.91
CA VAL A 819 -6.92 -10.65 -15.18
C VAL A 819 -7.62 -9.77 -14.13
N LEU A 820 -7.19 -9.79 -12.87
CA LEU A 820 -7.64 -8.88 -11.82
C LEU A 820 -7.34 -7.42 -12.21
N TRP A 821 -6.10 -7.14 -12.63
CA TRP A 821 -5.70 -5.76 -12.98
C TRP A 821 -6.39 -5.25 -14.24
N LEU A 822 -6.57 -6.12 -15.24
CA LEU A 822 -7.37 -5.81 -16.43
C LEU A 822 -8.83 -5.51 -16.05
N GLY A 823 -9.41 -6.32 -15.17
CA GLY A 823 -10.75 -6.09 -14.63
C GLY A 823 -10.87 -4.73 -13.95
N THR A 824 -9.89 -4.38 -13.12
CA THR A 824 -9.78 -3.07 -12.47
C THR A 824 -9.79 -1.92 -13.49
N PHE A 825 -8.94 -2.01 -14.51
CA PHE A 825 -8.87 -0.99 -15.57
C PHE A 825 -10.22 -0.81 -16.28
N LEU A 826 -10.94 -1.90 -16.56
CA LEU A 826 -12.26 -1.83 -17.18
C LEU A 826 -13.32 -1.24 -16.25
N VAL A 827 -13.28 -1.52 -14.95
CA VAL A 827 -14.17 -0.87 -13.97
C VAL A 827 -13.98 0.64 -14.01
N MET A 828 -12.72 1.11 -13.92
CA MET A 828 -12.41 2.55 -13.97
C MET A 828 -12.83 3.20 -15.29
N THR A 829 -12.60 2.52 -16.42
CA THR A 829 -13.05 2.96 -17.75
C THR A 829 -14.58 3.09 -17.80
N GLY A 830 -15.31 2.12 -17.26
CA GLY A 830 -16.76 2.13 -17.19
C GLY A 830 -17.32 3.30 -16.37
N PHE A 831 -16.72 3.58 -15.21
CA PHE A 831 -17.04 4.77 -14.41
C PHE A 831 -16.77 6.07 -15.18
N GLY A 832 -15.63 6.16 -15.87
CA GLY A 832 -15.25 7.32 -16.68
C GLY A 832 -16.28 7.60 -17.78
N VAL A 833 -16.70 6.59 -18.54
CA VAL A 833 -17.74 6.70 -19.58
C VAL A 833 -19.07 7.14 -18.97
N ALA A 834 -19.47 6.55 -17.85
CA ALA A 834 -20.71 6.91 -17.16
C ALA A 834 -20.67 8.36 -16.65
N MET A 835 -19.57 8.80 -16.04
CA MET A 835 -19.36 10.14 -15.52
C MET A 835 -19.43 11.19 -16.63
N VAL A 836 -18.67 11.03 -17.71
CA VAL A 836 -18.66 11.97 -18.86
C VAL A 836 -20.07 12.14 -19.43
N ARG A 837 -20.81 11.06 -19.54
CA ARG A 837 -22.21 11.12 -19.97
C ARG A 837 -23.06 11.95 -19.01
N ARG A 838 -22.96 11.74 -17.70
CA ARG A 838 -23.74 12.47 -16.70
C ARG A 838 -23.38 13.95 -16.64
N ILE A 839 -22.13 14.31 -16.81
CA ILE A 839 -21.68 15.69 -16.95
C ILE A 839 -22.33 16.34 -18.18
N ARG A 840 -22.31 15.67 -19.36
CA ARG A 840 -22.94 16.18 -20.56
C ARG A 840 -24.46 16.35 -20.40
N GLU A 841 -25.15 15.42 -19.75
CA GLU A 841 -26.59 15.52 -19.45
C GLU A 841 -26.88 16.70 -18.52
N PHE A 842 -26.08 16.91 -17.48
CA PHE A 842 -26.20 18.03 -16.54
C PHE A 842 -26.00 19.38 -17.25
N ASN A 843 -24.93 19.51 -18.04
CA ASN A 843 -24.63 20.74 -18.78
C ASN A 843 -25.76 21.12 -19.76
N LYS A 844 -26.31 20.14 -20.52
CA LYS A 844 -27.45 20.37 -21.40
C LYS A 844 -28.73 20.85 -20.68
N MET A 845 -28.91 20.42 -19.43
CA MET A 845 -30.03 20.88 -18.60
C MET A 845 -29.79 22.29 -18.09
N LYS A 846 -28.57 22.61 -17.68
CA LYS A 846 -28.17 23.96 -17.30
C LYS A 846 -28.42 24.97 -18.42
N GLU A 847 -28.03 24.64 -19.65
CA GLU A 847 -28.29 25.45 -20.83
C GLU A 847 -29.80 25.71 -21.06
N LYS A 848 -30.66 24.79 -20.59
CA LYS A 848 -32.12 24.92 -20.69
C LYS A 848 -32.79 25.60 -19.49
N GLY A 849 -32.03 26.07 -18.49
CA GLY A 849 -32.55 26.68 -17.28
C GLY A 849 -33.34 25.70 -16.38
N LEU A 850 -33.05 24.40 -16.46
CA LEU A 850 -33.74 23.33 -15.71
C LEU A 850 -32.87 22.81 -14.55
N GLU A 851 -32.10 23.72 -13.93
CA GLU A 851 -31.20 23.38 -12.78
C GLU A 851 -31.95 23.02 -11.51
#